data_999b1beba4307039e2c9d5df22e0c12f
#
_entry.id   999b1beba4307039e2c9d5df22e0c12f
#
_cell.length_a   1.000
_cell.length_b   1.000
_cell.length_c   1.000
_cell.angle_alpha   90.00
_cell.angle_beta   90.00
_cell.angle_gamma   90.00
#
_symmetry.space_group_name_H-M   'P 1'
#
loop_
_entity.id
_entity.type
_entity.pdbx_description
1 polymer ?
#
loop_
_entity_poly.entity_id
_entity_poly.type
_entity_poly.pdbx_seq_one_letter_code
_entity_poly.pdbx_strand_id
1 'polypeptide(L)'
;MQKILRTGTLTLALLASVAIPQAANAFQESPMLKAMVEAGELPPVDERLPTNPTVVDAVEVGEYGGVWHRAYRGPGDRWGPTKLLEERVLKYVPDADGNITLVPAYIESYSVNEDSTEFTFTLLEGLKWSDGAPVTTEDVEFWYKDVFLNKALTPTIDPTFSPGGEPMKLEVKDDRTFTVSFAQPYVYFLNILAKDSTGEPSLDRPSFLFPKHYLSQYNDHYASAEDLSKAAEEFGVQRWSDLWGSKGPVTSWWQNPDLPVITAWKIETPAPGNVVTMVRNPYYWAVDQEGNQLPYIDRIEHRLFEAADSFNLMIVQGQIDMQMRYVNSSDFTFYKENEEKGGYHVGTWKSANVWSFVPNLNVQDEQLNKLFSDKDFRHALSVGIDRETINELGFAGLGEARSVSPISGSPYFNPEWETHWTEYDPDLANELLDKIGLSERDDDDFRLLPNGKRLQIVVEAYQDFAAPILEIAADYYRDIGIELLPRIIDRTQWDDNRDNNNFQIQYTPVDRLSVVSADPRNIMGNDSYAQQYYAWYETDGEAGIEPPQEAVIRQIWADWEKASVAGSMEEADAALNSMIGAFVDEGYVIGLVGEVSIPVIVKNDFMNVRNGLVEDDITRGVGLGQTQQFWIDQNKQ
;
A
#
# COMPACT_ATOMS: atom_id res chain seq x y z
N MET A 1 -26.36 -23.38 -63.78
CA MET A 1 -25.28 -23.87 -64.65
C MET A 1 -23.96 -23.48 -64.04
N GLN A 2 -23.14 -24.47 -63.86
CA GLN A 2 -21.69 -24.52 -63.53
C GLN A 2 -21.14 -23.66 -62.39
N LYS A 3 -20.91 -24.38 -61.25
CA LYS A 3 -19.95 -24.07 -60.21
C LYS A 3 -18.52 -24.18 -60.72
N ILE A 4 -17.68 -23.19 -60.43
CA ILE A 4 -16.23 -23.32 -60.57
C ILE A 4 -15.65 -23.25 -59.14
N LEU A 5 -15.19 -24.41 -58.62
CA LEU A 5 -14.29 -24.51 -57.48
C LEU A 5 -12.91 -23.94 -57.88
N ARG A 6 -12.39 -23.01 -57.12
CA ARG A 6 -10.98 -22.66 -57.10
C ARG A 6 -10.36 -23.15 -55.78
N THR A 7 -9.60 -24.20 -55.90
CA THR A 7 -8.62 -24.69 -54.92
C THR A 7 -7.46 -23.70 -54.84
N GLY A 8 -7.36 -22.98 -53.72
CA GLY A 8 -6.19 -22.15 -53.42
C GLY A 8 -5.23 -22.93 -52.54
N THR A 9 -4.07 -23.27 -53.08
CA THR A 9 -2.96 -23.90 -52.38
C THR A 9 -2.30 -22.87 -51.46
N LEU A 10 -2.40 -23.05 -50.13
CA LEU A 10 -1.64 -22.26 -49.15
C LEU A 10 -0.19 -22.74 -49.17
N THR A 11 0.71 -21.93 -49.68
CA THR A 11 2.15 -22.13 -49.58
C THR A 11 2.60 -21.58 -48.22
N LEU A 12 2.91 -22.46 -47.27
CA LEU A 12 3.55 -22.11 -46.01
C LEU A 12 5.00 -21.69 -46.32
N ALA A 13 5.28 -20.39 -46.25
CA ALA A 13 6.65 -19.90 -46.23
C ALA A 13 7.22 -20.06 -44.83
N LEU A 14 8.09 -21.06 -44.63
CA LEU A 14 8.96 -21.16 -43.45
C LEU A 14 9.95 -20.00 -43.50
N LEU A 15 9.72 -18.96 -42.75
CA LEU A 15 10.74 -17.97 -42.39
C LEU A 15 11.66 -18.63 -41.35
N ALA A 16 12.80 -19.15 -41.79
CA ALA A 16 13.90 -19.49 -40.94
C ALA A 16 14.45 -18.19 -40.35
N SER A 17 14.06 -17.86 -39.11
CA SER A 17 14.72 -16.84 -38.32
C SER A 17 16.14 -17.35 -38.03
N VAL A 18 17.12 -16.78 -38.68
CA VAL A 18 18.52 -16.90 -38.31
C VAL A 18 18.64 -16.16 -36.96
N ALA A 19 18.63 -16.89 -35.86
CA ALA A 19 19.06 -16.38 -34.59
C ALA A 19 20.55 -16.03 -34.72
N ILE A 20 20.85 -14.76 -34.87
CA ILE A 20 22.20 -14.22 -34.65
C ILE A 20 22.43 -14.47 -33.14
N PRO A 21 23.46 -15.22 -32.73
CA PRO A 21 23.81 -15.29 -31.33
C PRO A 21 24.18 -13.85 -30.91
N GLN A 22 23.29 -13.21 -30.16
CA GLN A 22 23.63 -12.00 -29.41
C GLN A 22 24.74 -12.45 -28.46
N ALA A 23 25.94 -11.90 -28.60
CA ALA A 23 26.99 -12.11 -27.64
C ALA A 23 26.37 -11.75 -26.28
N ALA A 24 26.24 -12.72 -25.39
CA ALA A 24 25.80 -12.44 -24.05
C ALA A 24 26.79 -11.42 -23.48
N ASN A 25 26.34 -10.18 -23.32
CA ASN A 25 27.10 -9.18 -22.59
C ASN A 25 27.32 -9.78 -21.19
N ALA A 26 28.60 -9.88 -20.77
CA ALA A 26 28.89 -10.32 -19.40
C ALA A 26 28.21 -9.33 -18.44
N PHE A 27 27.51 -9.86 -17.44
CA PHE A 27 26.90 -9.02 -16.42
C PHE A 27 27.94 -8.12 -15.76
N GLN A 28 27.52 -6.93 -15.36
CA GLN A 28 28.39 -5.97 -14.71
C GLN A 28 27.94 -5.73 -13.26
N GLU A 29 28.91 -5.40 -12.41
CA GLU A 29 28.72 -5.16 -10.99
C GLU A 29 29.27 -3.80 -10.58
N SER A 30 28.81 -3.28 -9.41
CA SER A 30 29.34 -2.03 -8.89
C SER A 30 30.83 -2.14 -8.54
N PRO A 31 31.60 -1.04 -8.61
CA PRO A 31 32.99 -1.01 -8.17
C PRO A 31 33.19 -1.48 -6.73
N MET A 32 32.21 -1.21 -5.85
CA MET A 32 32.22 -1.68 -4.46
C MET A 32 32.20 -3.21 -4.38
N LEU A 33 31.28 -3.87 -5.11
CA LEU A 33 31.20 -5.33 -5.12
C LEU A 33 32.39 -5.96 -5.82
N LYS A 34 32.88 -5.34 -6.90
CA LYS A 34 34.07 -5.81 -7.60
C LYS A 34 35.30 -5.82 -6.68
N ALA A 35 35.46 -4.82 -5.84
CA ALA A 35 36.53 -4.80 -4.85
C ALA A 35 36.44 -5.97 -3.84
N MET A 36 35.22 -6.34 -3.43
CA MET A 36 34.97 -7.50 -2.55
C MET A 36 35.27 -8.83 -3.27
N VAL A 37 34.95 -8.93 -4.56
CA VAL A 37 35.30 -10.10 -5.40
C VAL A 37 36.84 -10.22 -5.51
N GLU A 38 37.52 -9.12 -5.79
CA GLU A 38 38.99 -9.09 -5.86
C GLU A 38 39.66 -9.43 -4.51
N ALA A 39 39.00 -9.09 -3.39
CA ALA A 39 39.46 -9.47 -2.04
C ALA A 39 39.13 -10.93 -1.67
N GLY A 40 38.35 -11.64 -2.49
CA GLY A 40 37.88 -13.01 -2.21
C GLY A 40 36.75 -13.11 -1.18
N GLU A 41 36.07 -12.01 -0.91
CA GLU A 41 34.95 -11.92 0.04
C GLU A 41 33.61 -12.27 -0.62
N LEU A 42 33.50 -12.10 -1.94
CA LEU A 42 32.32 -12.45 -2.75
C LEU A 42 32.70 -13.27 -3.98
N PRO A 43 31.83 -14.15 -4.48
CA PRO A 43 31.99 -14.77 -5.78
C PRO A 43 31.76 -13.75 -6.91
N PRO A 44 32.22 -14.02 -8.15
CA PRO A 44 31.95 -13.20 -9.33
C PRO A 44 30.46 -12.95 -9.55
N VAL A 45 30.11 -11.86 -10.24
CA VAL A 45 28.71 -11.46 -10.48
C VAL A 45 27.89 -12.55 -11.18
N ASP A 46 28.47 -13.28 -12.15
CA ASP A 46 27.79 -14.37 -12.86
C ASP A 46 27.42 -15.56 -11.95
N GLU A 47 28.12 -15.72 -10.82
CA GLU A 47 27.79 -16.74 -9.80
C GLU A 47 26.80 -16.22 -8.75
N ARG A 48 26.57 -14.91 -8.68
CA ARG A 48 25.66 -14.26 -7.73
C ARG A 48 24.26 -14.03 -8.30
N LEU A 49 24.17 -13.72 -9.58
CA LEU A 49 22.90 -13.49 -10.29
C LEU A 49 22.19 -14.82 -10.61
N PRO A 50 20.86 -14.79 -10.73
CA PRO A 50 20.10 -15.86 -11.39
C PRO A 50 20.59 -16.14 -12.81
N THR A 51 20.33 -17.32 -13.32
CA THR A 51 20.67 -17.71 -14.72
C THR A 51 20.04 -16.74 -15.74
N ASN A 52 18.81 -16.34 -15.48
CA ASN A 52 18.05 -15.36 -16.25
C ASN A 52 17.53 -14.27 -15.29
N PRO A 53 18.32 -13.25 -14.95
CA PRO A 53 17.89 -12.18 -14.05
C PRO A 53 16.71 -11.40 -14.63
N THR A 54 15.84 -10.90 -13.76
CA THR A 54 14.77 -9.99 -14.19
C THR A 54 15.38 -8.70 -14.72
N VAL A 55 14.97 -8.30 -15.90
CA VAL A 55 15.40 -7.03 -16.50
C VAL A 55 14.44 -5.92 -16.08
N VAL A 56 14.98 -4.89 -15.44
CA VAL A 56 14.26 -3.65 -15.13
C VAL A 56 14.51 -2.67 -16.27
N ASP A 57 13.43 -2.21 -16.90
CA ASP A 57 13.50 -1.16 -17.92
C ASP A 57 13.74 0.19 -17.25
N ALA A 58 14.99 0.50 -16.98
CA ALA A 58 15.40 1.73 -16.33
C ALA A 58 15.12 2.94 -17.24
N VAL A 59 14.74 4.09 -16.66
CA VAL A 59 14.51 5.34 -17.41
C VAL A 59 15.73 5.69 -18.26
N GLU A 60 16.92 5.58 -17.67
CA GLU A 60 18.20 5.58 -18.37
C GLU A 60 19.18 4.68 -17.60
N VAL A 61 20.19 4.16 -18.30
CA VAL A 61 21.26 3.39 -17.68
C VAL A 61 22.06 4.32 -16.78
N GLY A 62 22.15 3.96 -15.49
CA GLY A 62 22.76 4.79 -14.47
C GLY A 62 24.22 4.49 -14.19
N GLU A 63 24.83 5.32 -13.35
CA GLU A 63 26.18 5.12 -12.80
C GLU A 63 26.10 4.50 -11.39
N TYR A 64 27.06 3.65 -11.07
CA TYR A 64 27.16 3.05 -9.74
C TYR A 64 27.75 4.01 -8.72
N GLY A 65 27.27 3.88 -7.48
CA GLY A 65 27.88 4.53 -6.32
C GLY A 65 26.97 5.53 -5.63
N GLY A 66 27.54 6.17 -4.62
CA GLY A 66 26.90 7.23 -3.87
C GLY A 66 26.04 6.75 -2.70
N VAL A 67 25.56 7.74 -1.97
CA VAL A 67 24.69 7.59 -0.80
C VAL A 67 23.41 8.37 -1.04
N TRP A 68 22.27 7.71 -0.93
CA TRP A 68 20.97 8.35 -0.98
C TRP A 68 20.57 8.84 0.42
N HIS A 69 20.54 10.16 0.62
CA HIS A 69 20.19 10.77 1.89
C HIS A 69 18.68 11.02 1.95
N ARG A 70 18.07 10.46 3.01
CA ARG A 70 16.66 10.58 3.36
C ARG A 70 16.51 10.96 4.84
N ALA A 71 15.27 11.17 5.26
CA ALA A 71 14.93 11.39 6.65
C ALA A 71 13.81 10.46 7.12
N TYR A 72 13.74 10.21 8.43
CA TYR A 72 12.67 9.45 9.07
C TYR A 72 12.33 10.04 10.44
N ARG A 73 11.09 9.82 10.92
CA ARG A 73 10.57 10.45 12.14
C ARG A 73 10.74 9.62 13.42
N GLY A 74 11.61 8.63 13.38
CA GLY A 74 11.90 7.77 14.54
C GLY A 74 11.31 6.37 14.47
N PRO A 75 11.37 5.58 15.56
CA PRO A 75 11.01 4.15 15.56
C PRO A 75 9.56 3.85 15.15
N GLY A 76 8.64 4.77 15.36
CA GLY A 76 7.24 4.65 14.90
C GLY A 76 7.06 4.87 13.40
N ASP A 77 8.05 5.44 12.70
CA ASP A 77 8.02 5.70 11.26
C ASP A 77 8.64 4.55 10.46
N ARG A 78 8.20 3.31 10.71
CA ARG A 78 8.68 2.16 9.94
C ARG A 78 8.44 2.33 8.44
N TRP A 79 7.34 2.90 8.04
CA TRP A 79 6.93 3.09 6.66
C TRP A 79 7.89 3.95 5.81
N GLY A 80 8.67 4.83 6.43
CA GLY A 80 9.70 5.61 5.74
C GLY A 80 10.84 4.75 5.20
N PRO A 81 11.58 4.06 6.06
CA PRO A 81 12.66 3.14 5.65
C PRO A 81 12.16 1.88 4.93
N THR A 82 11.09 1.24 5.42
CA THR A 82 10.69 -0.08 4.93
C THR A 82 10.17 -0.07 3.49
N LYS A 83 9.59 1.03 3.01
CA LYS A 83 9.14 1.17 1.61
C LYS A 83 10.24 0.90 0.56
N LEU A 84 11.50 0.89 0.96
CA LEU A 84 12.65 0.56 0.10
C LEU A 84 13.11 -0.90 0.22
N LEU A 85 12.57 -1.62 1.19
CA LEU A 85 12.96 -2.99 1.54
C LEU A 85 11.83 -3.98 1.23
N GLU A 86 11.13 -3.78 0.13
CA GLU A 86 9.98 -4.59 -0.26
C GLU A 86 10.25 -5.29 -1.59
N GLU A 87 9.98 -6.59 -1.62
CA GLU A 87 9.93 -7.37 -2.84
C GLU A 87 8.79 -8.37 -2.77
N ARG A 88 8.17 -8.63 -3.91
CA ARG A 88 6.96 -9.45 -4.04
C ARG A 88 7.13 -10.48 -5.14
N VAL A 89 6.23 -11.46 -5.16
CA VAL A 89 6.15 -12.43 -6.27
C VAL A 89 5.88 -11.71 -7.59
N LEU A 90 4.91 -10.78 -7.54
CA LEU A 90 4.52 -9.89 -8.61
C LEU A 90 4.60 -8.45 -8.09
N LYS A 91 4.73 -7.47 -8.97
CA LYS A 91 4.73 -6.06 -8.58
C LYS A 91 4.01 -5.20 -9.62
N TYR A 92 3.48 -4.08 -9.16
CA TYR A 92 2.97 -3.04 -10.05
C TYR A 92 4.10 -2.16 -10.55
N VAL A 93 4.08 -1.88 -11.85
CA VAL A 93 4.99 -0.93 -12.50
C VAL A 93 4.20 -0.04 -13.46
N PRO A 94 4.62 1.21 -13.68
CA PRO A 94 4.00 2.04 -14.71
C PRO A 94 4.46 1.58 -16.09
N ASP A 95 3.52 1.46 -17.05
CA ASP A 95 3.85 1.30 -18.46
C ASP A 95 4.34 2.64 -19.09
N ALA A 96 4.55 2.65 -20.40
CA ALA A 96 5.00 3.83 -21.11
C ALA A 96 4.01 5.01 -21.06
N ASP A 97 2.72 4.71 -20.90
CA ASP A 97 1.63 5.69 -20.82
C ASP A 97 1.31 6.07 -19.37
N GLY A 98 1.98 5.43 -18.38
CA GLY A 98 1.79 5.67 -16.95
C GLY A 98 0.68 4.82 -16.31
N ASN A 99 0.07 3.88 -17.04
CA ASN A 99 -0.92 2.97 -16.47
C ASN A 99 -0.23 1.92 -15.59
N ILE A 100 -0.91 1.52 -14.52
CA ILE A 100 -0.41 0.51 -13.58
C ILE A 100 -0.54 -0.87 -14.23
N THR A 101 0.58 -1.57 -14.39
CA THR A 101 0.65 -2.92 -14.95
C THR A 101 1.27 -3.90 -13.97
N LEU A 102 0.92 -5.19 -14.11
CA LEU A 102 1.39 -6.27 -13.27
C LEU A 102 2.53 -7.02 -13.96
N VAL A 103 3.67 -7.17 -13.28
CA VAL A 103 4.84 -7.89 -13.80
C VAL A 103 5.41 -8.87 -12.78
N PRO A 104 6.06 -9.99 -13.23
CA PRO A 104 6.86 -10.85 -12.37
C PRO A 104 7.99 -10.07 -11.69
N ALA A 105 8.30 -10.42 -10.44
CA ALA A 105 9.45 -9.89 -9.72
C ALA A 105 10.56 -10.95 -9.59
N TYR A 106 10.63 -11.71 -8.50
CA TYR A 106 11.65 -12.74 -8.28
C TYR A 106 11.25 -14.14 -8.80
N ILE A 107 10.25 -14.22 -9.66
CA ILE A 107 9.83 -15.44 -10.36
C ILE A 107 10.13 -15.35 -11.85
N GLU A 108 10.45 -16.50 -12.44
CA GLU A 108 10.67 -16.64 -13.88
C GLU A 108 9.35 -16.59 -14.66
N SER A 109 8.30 -17.22 -14.11
CA SER A 109 6.99 -17.31 -14.73
C SER A 109 5.89 -17.69 -13.75
N TYR A 110 4.66 -17.45 -14.17
CA TYR A 110 3.47 -18.01 -13.52
C TYR A 110 2.46 -18.48 -14.58
N SER A 111 1.57 -19.39 -14.18
CA SER A 111 0.42 -19.80 -14.98
C SER A 111 -0.82 -19.96 -14.10
N VAL A 112 -1.99 -19.75 -14.69
CA VAL A 112 -3.29 -19.89 -14.04
C VAL A 112 -4.10 -20.91 -14.85
N ASN A 113 -4.79 -21.85 -14.19
CA ASN A 113 -5.69 -22.78 -14.88
C ASN A 113 -6.96 -22.08 -15.38
N GLU A 114 -7.74 -22.76 -16.23
CA GLU A 114 -8.94 -22.17 -16.86
C GLU A 114 -9.99 -21.70 -15.85
N ASP A 115 -10.08 -22.37 -14.70
CA ASP A 115 -11.07 -22.07 -13.66
C ASP A 115 -10.57 -21.07 -12.61
N SER A 116 -9.36 -20.52 -12.77
CA SER A 116 -8.72 -19.61 -11.79
C SER A 116 -8.66 -20.16 -10.36
N THR A 117 -8.56 -21.49 -10.22
CA THR A 117 -8.44 -22.19 -8.93
C THR A 117 -7.02 -22.64 -8.62
N GLU A 118 -6.11 -22.67 -9.61
CA GLU A 118 -4.73 -23.10 -9.44
C GLU A 118 -3.78 -22.08 -10.08
N PHE A 119 -2.79 -21.67 -9.30
CA PHE A 119 -1.75 -20.71 -9.67
C PHE A 119 -0.38 -21.37 -9.48
N THR A 120 0.33 -21.58 -10.56
CA THR A 120 1.67 -22.20 -10.51
C THR A 120 2.72 -21.13 -10.73
N PHE A 121 3.72 -21.09 -9.86
CA PHE A 121 4.82 -20.12 -9.88
C PHE A 121 6.15 -20.86 -9.99
N THR A 122 7.08 -20.30 -10.78
CA THR A 122 8.44 -20.81 -10.91
C THR A 122 9.44 -19.74 -10.49
N LEU A 123 10.22 -19.99 -9.44
CA LEU A 123 11.27 -19.08 -8.96
C LEU A 123 12.39 -18.93 -10.00
N LEU A 124 13.06 -17.78 -10.00
CA LEU A 124 14.26 -17.56 -10.82
C LEU A 124 15.33 -18.63 -10.51
N GLU A 125 15.92 -19.21 -11.54
CA GLU A 125 16.97 -20.21 -11.38
C GLU A 125 18.25 -19.59 -10.85
N GLY A 126 18.72 -20.08 -9.68
CA GLY A 126 19.90 -19.53 -9.02
C GLY A 126 19.64 -18.32 -8.14
N LEU A 127 18.36 -18.04 -7.81
CA LEU A 127 18.00 -16.98 -6.85
C LEU A 127 18.67 -17.22 -5.49
N LYS A 128 19.15 -16.15 -4.85
CA LYS A 128 19.86 -16.22 -3.57
C LYS A 128 19.37 -15.17 -2.57
N TRP A 129 19.43 -15.52 -1.30
CA TRP A 129 19.33 -14.58 -0.19
C TRP A 129 20.54 -13.64 -0.13
N SER A 130 20.42 -12.55 0.62
CA SER A 130 21.49 -11.52 0.74
C SER A 130 22.78 -12.00 1.39
N ASP A 131 22.78 -13.16 2.02
CA ASP A 131 23.95 -13.86 2.59
C ASP A 131 24.54 -14.91 1.64
N GLY A 132 23.95 -15.09 0.46
CA GLY A 132 24.39 -16.03 -0.58
C GLY A 132 23.78 -17.43 -0.48
N ALA A 133 22.97 -17.71 0.53
CA ALA A 133 22.24 -18.97 0.61
C ALA A 133 21.21 -19.07 -0.56
N PRO A 134 21.00 -20.27 -1.15
CA PRO A 134 20.04 -20.41 -2.23
C PRO A 134 18.61 -20.17 -1.73
N VAL A 135 17.77 -19.55 -2.55
CA VAL A 135 16.32 -19.48 -2.39
C VAL A 135 15.70 -20.62 -3.16
N THR A 136 14.92 -21.45 -2.48
CA THR A 136 14.25 -22.60 -3.08
C THR A 136 12.83 -22.74 -2.58
N THR A 137 12.08 -23.68 -3.11
CA THR A 137 10.75 -24.04 -2.61
C THR A 137 10.74 -24.59 -1.18
N GLU A 138 11.91 -24.94 -0.60
CA GLU A 138 11.99 -25.24 0.83
C GLU A 138 11.68 -24.01 1.70
N ASP A 139 12.04 -22.80 1.25
CA ASP A 139 11.70 -21.54 1.92
C ASP A 139 10.20 -21.24 1.82
N VAL A 140 9.59 -21.58 0.67
CA VAL A 140 8.14 -21.48 0.43
C VAL A 140 7.37 -22.49 1.30
N GLU A 141 7.84 -23.73 1.35
CA GLU A 141 7.22 -24.78 2.17
C GLU A 141 7.32 -24.45 3.66
N PHE A 142 8.46 -23.93 4.11
CA PHE A 142 8.68 -23.45 5.47
C PHE A 142 7.69 -22.35 5.83
N TRP A 143 7.54 -21.31 4.97
CA TRP A 143 6.53 -20.29 5.19
C TRP A 143 5.12 -20.89 5.31
N TYR A 144 4.74 -21.80 4.42
CA TYR A 144 3.39 -22.36 4.41
C TYR A 144 3.10 -23.25 5.62
N LYS A 145 3.99 -24.23 5.89
CA LYS A 145 3.76 -25.23 6.96
C LYS A 145 4.06 -24.71 8.35
N ASP A 146 5.16 -23.97 8.48
CA ASP A 146 5.75 -23.65 9.78
C ASP A 146 5.41 -22.23 10.26
N VAL A 147 4.76 -21.42 9.41
CA VAL A 147 4.28 -20.08 9.75
C VAL A 147 2.79 -19.94 9.46
N PHE A 148 2.37 -20.06 8.19
CA PHE A 148 0.99 -19.84 7.77
C PHE A 148 -0.01 -20.82 8.43
N LEU A 149 0.32 -22.10 8.52
CA LEU A 149 -0.49 -23.12 9.20
C LEU A 149 -0.19 -23.28 10.69
N ASN A 150 0.84 -22.63 11.21
CA ASN A 150 1.23 -22.72 12.61
C ASN A 150 0.34 -21.83 13.49
N LYS A 151 -0.53 -22.43 14.28
CA LYS A 151 -1.48 -21.74 15.16
C LYS A 151 -0.85 -20.85 16.23
N ALA A 152 0.42 -21.08 16.59
CA ALA A 152 1.14 -20.22 17.53
C ALA A 152 1.61 -18.91 16.89
N LEU A 153 1.84 -18.90 15.58
CA LEU A 153 2.27 -17.74 14.79
C LEU A 153 1.11 -17.11 14.01
N THR A 154 0.20 -17.94 13.51
CA THR A 154 -0.98 -17.56 12.72
C THR A 154 -2.23 -18.12 13.40
N PRO A 155 -2.72 -17.50 14.48
CA PRO A 155 -3.92 -17.99 15.21
C PRO A 155 -5.16 -18.06 14.30
N THR A 156 -5.32 -17.07 13.43
CA THR A 156 -6.41 -16.97 12.45
C THR A 156 -5.82 -16.73 11.06
N ILE A 157 -6.29 -17.47 10.07
CA ILE A 157 -5.92 -17.25 8.67
C ILE A 157 -6.83 -16.16 8.12
N ASP A 158 -6.23 -15.14 7.49
CA ASP A 158 -6.97 -14.05 6.88
C ASP A 158 -7.93 -14.57 5.79
N PRO A 159 -9.20 -14.13 5.76
CA PRO A 159 -10.19 -14.51 4.73
C PRO A 159 -9.70 -14.32 3.29
N THR A 160 -8.79 -13.38 3.05
CA THR A 160 -8.13 -13.17 1.75
C THR A 160 -7.46 -14.45 1.20
N PHE A 161 -7.00 -15.35 2.10
CA PHE A 161 -6.41 -16.64 1.71
C PHE A 161 -7.38 -17.81 1.87
N SER A 162 -8.64 -17.51 2.07
CA SER A 162 -9.70 -18.50 2.28
C SER A 162 -10.96 -18.18 1.47
N PRO A 163 -10.85 -17.82 0.17
CA PRO A 163 -12.04 -17.54 -0.64
C PRO A 163 -12.98 -18.75 -0.64
N GLY A 164 -14.25 -18.52 -0.30
CA GLY A 164 -15.22 -19.59 -0.10
C GLY A 164 -15.07 -20.37 1.22
N GLY A 165 -14.29 -19.85 2.19
CA GLY A 165 -14.19 -20.38 3.55
C GLY A 165 -13.14 -21.48 3.77
N GLU A 166 -12.49 -21.99 2.72
CA GLU A 166 -11.39 -22.96 2.86
C GLU A 166 -10.04 -22.28 2.62
N PRO A 167 -9.06 -22.43 3.54
CA PRO A 167 -7.70 -21.92 3.34
C PRO A 167 -7.05 -22.46 2.07
N MET A 168 -6.26 -21.60 1.43
CA MET A 168 -5.46 -22.00 0.28
C MET A 168 -4.58 -23.21 0.60
N LYS A 169 -4.30 -24.03 -0.41
CA LYS A 169 -3.35 -25.16 -0.35
C LYS A 169 -2.12 -24.83 -1.17
N LEU A 170 -0.96 -25.25 -0.69
CA LEU A 170 0.31 -25.09 -1.38
C LEU A 170 0.95 -26.46 -1.59
N GLU A 171 1.36 -26.73 -2.83
CA GLU A 171 2.06 -27.95 -3.23
C GLU A 171 3.38 -27.60 -3.92
N VAL A 172 4.47 -28.08 -3.39
CA VAL A 172 5.79 -28.01 -4.02
C VAL A 172 5.91 -29.09 -5.09
N LYS A 173 6.30 -28.71 -6.31
CA LYS A 173 6.50 -29.62 -7.45
C LYS A 173 7.97 -30.04 -7.60
N ASP A 174 8.87 -29.09 -7.43
CA ASP A 174 10.33 -29.26 -7.48
C ASP A 174 11.00 -28.12 -6.67
N ASP A 175 12.32 -27.98 -6.74
CA ASP A 175 13.10 -27.00 -5.98
C ASP A 175 12.86 -25.53 -6.37
N ARG A 176 12.10 -25.27 -7.47
CA ARG A 176 11.77 -23.93 -7.95
C ARG A 176 10.28 -23.70 -8.21
N THR A 177 9.51 -24.79 -8.34
CA THR A 177 8.11 -24.71 -8.79
C THR A 177 7.15 -25.11 -7.67
N PHE A 178 6.16 -24.26 -7.41
CA PHE A 178 5.08 -24.55 -6.48
C PHE A 178 3.74 -24.09 -7.04
N THR A 179 2.66 -24.73 -6.58
CA THR A 179 1.29 -24.41 -6.95
C THR A 179 0.51 -24.01 -5.70
N VAL A 180 -0.20 -22.89 -5.80
CA VAL A 180 -1.23 -22.47 -4.83
C VAL A 180 -2.59 -22.82 -5.41
N SER A 181 -3.45 -23.44 -4.62
CA SER A 181 -4.80 -23.81 -5.05
C SER A 181 -5.86 -23.41 -4.04
N PHE A 182 -7.04 -23.08 -4.56
CA PHE A 182 -8.22 -22.65 -3.80
C PHE A 182 -9.39 -23.60 -4.07
N ALA A 183 -10.33 -23.68 -3.14
CA ALA A 183 -11.56 -24.47 -3.30
C ALA A 183 -12.55 -23.85 -4.29
N GLN A 184 -12.41 -22.55 -4.56
CA GLN A 184 -13.24 -21.75 -5.46
C GLN A 184 -12.35 -20.97 -6.43
N PRO A 185 -12.85 -20.47 -7.57
CA PRO A 185 -12.12 -19.52 -8.42
C PRO A 185 -11.65 -18.30 -7.63
N TYR A 186 -10.49 -17.73 -8.00
CA TYR A 186 -9.97 -16.52 -7.35
C TYR A 186 -9.23 -15.61 -8.34
N VAL A 187 -9.98 -14.96 -9.23
CA VAL A 187 -9.42 -14.18 -10.34
C VAL A 187 -8.54 -13.00 -9.89
N TYR A 188 -8.79 -12.43 -8.69
CA TYR A 188 -8.00 -11.31 -8.15
C TYR A 188 -6.73 -11.72 -7.41
N PHE A 189 -6.44 -13.01 -7.29
CA PHE A 189 -5.30 -13.48 -6.48
C PHE A 189 -3.96 -12.86 -6.91
N LEU A 190 -3.72 -12.69 -8.20
CA LEU A 190 -2.50 -12.05 -8.69
C LEU A 190 -2.40 -10.57 -8.28
N ASN A 191 -3.52 -9.84 -8.26
CA ASN A 191 -3.56 -8.45 -7.79
C ASN A 191 -3.24 -8.38 -6.29
N ILE A 192 -3.76 -9.33 -5.51
CA ILE A 192 -3.47 -9.43 -4.07
C ILE A 192 -2.00 -9.74 -3.82
N LEU A 193 -1.37 -10.60 -4.63
CA LEU A 193 0.07 -10.89 -4.52
C LEU A 193 0.96 -9.71 -4.88
N ALA A 194 0.47 -8.79 -5.72
CA ALA A 194 1.22 -7.61 -6.13
C ALA A 194 0.98 -6.41 -5.23
N LYS A 195 -0.13 -6.41 -4.46
CA LYS A 195 -0.34 -5.33 -3.49
C LYS A 195 0.83 -5.34 -2.51
N ASP A 196 1.08 -4.20 -1.95
CA ASP A 196 2.08 -4.06 -0.93
C ASP A 196 2.04 -5.19 0.10
N SER A 197 3.13 -5.92 0.12
CA SER A 197 3.44 -6.82 1.21
C SER A 197 4.72 -6.29 1.85
N THR A 198 4.57 -5.45 2.82
CA THR A 198 5.68 -4.87 3.57
C THR A 198 6.50 -5.86 4.33
N GLY A 199 7.00 -6.92 3.81
CA GLY A 199 7.76 -7.85 4.64
C GLY A 199 7.09 -8.17 6.00
N GLU A 200 5.92 -7.56 6.25
CA GLU A 200 5.05 -8.06 7.28
C GLU A 200 4.46 -9.34 6.76
N PRO A 201 4.73 -10.44 7.38
CA PRO A 201 3.74 -11.46 7.47
C PRO A 201 2.71 -10.96 8.47
N SER A 202 2.06 -9.87 8.15
CA SER A 202 0.71 -9.76 8.59
C SER A 202 0.02 -10.92 7.90
N LEU A 203 -0.87 -11.54 8.59
CA LEU A 203 -1.62 -12.72 8.17
C LEU A 203 -2.40 -12.48 6.86
N ASP A 204 -2.52 -11.22 6.44
CA ASP A 204 -3.18 -10.71 5.25
C ASP A 204 -2.28 -10.58 4.00
N ARG A 205 -0.98 -11.06 4.05
CA ARG A 205 -0.03 -10.79 2.96
C ARG A 205 0.97 -11.93 2.77
N PRO A 206 0.78 -12.79 1.77
CA PRO A 206 1.70 -13.90 1.52
C PRO A 206 3.00 -13.37 0.97
N SER A 207 4.08 -13.52 1.71
CA SER A 207 5.40 -13.28 1.17
C SER A 207 5.94 -14.49 0.42
N PHE A 208 5.39 -15.69 0.62
CA PHE A 208 5.86 -17.00 0.17
C PHE A 208 7.31 -17.35 0.52
N LEU A 209 8.16 -16.38 0.80
CA LEU A 209 9.59 -16.59 1.03
C LEU A 209 10.01 -16.17 2.43
N PHE A 210 10.38 -17.14 3.25
CA PHE A 210 11.02 -16.92 4.54
C PHE A 210 12.34 -17.67 4.59
N PRO A 211 13.47 -17.04 4.97
CA PRO A 211 14.78 -17.69 4.97
C PRO A 211 14.82 -18.81 6.02
N LYS A 212 14.46 -20.02 5.60
CA LYS A 212 14.39 -21.22 6.45
C LYS A 212 15.69 -21.47 7.20
N HIS A 213 16.84 -21.33 6.51
CA HIS A 213 18.16 -21.56 7.09
C HIS A 213 18.47 -20.62 8.27
N TYR A 214 17.89 -19.41 8.31
CA TYR A 214 18.03 -18.48 9.40
C TYR A 214 16.90 -18.62 10.45
N LEU A 215 15.65 -18.70 10.00
CA LEU A 215 14.47 -18.61 10.88
C LEU A 215 14.12 -19.92 11.60
N SER A 216 14.55 -21.07 11.11
CA SER A 216 14.25 -22.36 11.74
C SER A 216 14.74 -22.45 13.20
N GLN A 217 15.83 -21.77 13.55
CA GLN A 217 16.34 -21.72 14.91
C GLN A 217 15.38 -21.03 15.91
N TYR A 218 14.43 -20.25 15.44
CA TYR A 218 13.42 -19.52 16.23
C TYR A 218 12.00 -20.11 16.11
N ASN A 219 11.85 -21.26 15.46
CA ASN A 219 10.55 -21.89 15.19
C ASN A 219 10.39 -23.20 15.98
N ASP A 220 9.21 -23.43 16.56
CA ASP A 220 8.91 -24.54 17.47
C ASP A 220 8.84 -25.92 16.77
N HIS A 221 8.82 -25.95 15.44
CA HIS A 221 8.96 -27.21 14.69
C HIS A 221 10.42 -27.66 14.54
N TYR A 222 11.41 -26.79 14.77
CA TYR A 222 12.84 -27.06 14.54
C TYR A 222 13.69 -26.93 15.79
N ALA A 223 13.34 -26.03 16.72
CA ALA A 223 14.05 -25.80 17.95
C ALA A 223 13.30 -26.34 19.16
N SER A 224 14.03 -26.79 20.19
CA SER A 224 13.39 -27.29 21.41
C SER A 224 12.71 -26.17 22.20
N ALA A 225 11.66 -26.51 22.96
CA ALA A 225 10.98 -25.53 23.83
C ALA A 225 11.93 -24.90 24.87
N GLU A 226 12.98 -25.64 25.32
CA GLU A 226 14.00 -25.14 26.23
C GLU A 226 14.89 -24.09 25.55
N ASP A 227 15.37 -24.38 24.33
CA ASP A 227 16.20 -23.45 23.55
C ASP A 227 15.42 -22.18 23.20
N LEU A 228 14.15 -22.33 22.77
CA LEU A 228 13.28 -21.19 22.45
C LEU A 228 13.00 -20.32 23.65
N SER A 229 12.71 -20.94 24.82
CA SER A 229 12.48 -20.18 26.06
C SER A 229 13.73 -19.43 26.49
N LYS A 230 14.90 -20.07 26.39
CA LYS A 230 16.18 -19.44 26.71
C LYS A 230 16.49 -18.28 25.75
N ALA A 231 16.31 -18.47 24.45
CA ALA A 231 16.53 -17.42 23.46
C ALA A 231 15.57 -16.24 23.66
N ALA A 232 14.30 -16.49 24.01
CA ALA A 232 13.33 -15.45 24.33
C ALA A 232 13.73 -14.66 25.59
N GLU A 233 14.17 -15.34 26.66
CA GLU A 233 14.66 -14.70 27.88
C GLU A 233 15.93 -13.85 27.62
N GLU A 234 16.89 -14.38 26.87
CA GLU A 234 18.12 -13.67 26.48
C GLU A 234 17.82 -12.42 25.64
N PHE A 235 16.79 -12.47 24.78
CA PHE A 235 16.33 -11.33 23.99
C PHE A 235 15.49 -10.34 24.79
N GLY A 236 14.93 -10.76 25.95
CA GLY A 236 14.13 -9.91 26.84
C GLY A 236 12.62 -9.95 26.57
N VAL A 237 12.12 -11.01 25.92
CA VAL A 237 10.68 -11.24 25.68
C VAL A 237 10.19 -12.47 26.42
N GLN A 238 8.85 -12.60 26.58
CA GLN A 238 8.28 -13.66 27.40
C GLN A 238 8.03 -14.96 26.63
N ARG A 239 7.68 -14.85 25.33
CA ARG A 239 7.29 -15.99 24.52
C ARG A 239 8.22 -16.10 23.31
N TRP A 240 8.43 -17.32 22.85
CA TRP A 240 9.17 -17.58 21.62
C TRP A 240 8.49 -16.94 20.37
N SER A 241 7.14 -16.85 20.38
CA SER A 241 6.41 -16.18 19.29
C SER A 241 6.69 -14.66 19.24
N ASP A 242 6.98 -14.03 20.40
CA ASP A 242 7.40 -12.63 20.46
C ASP A 242 8.84 -12.47 19.94
N LEU A 243 9.72 -13.46 20.24
CA LEU A 243 11.06 -13.54 19.68
C LEU A 243 11.01 -13.74 18.16
N TRP A 244 10.13 -14.62 17.67
CA TRP A 244 9.87 -14.80 16.24
C TRP A 244 9.48 -13.48 15.59
N GLY A 245 8.51 -12.74 16.15
CA GLY A 245 8.10 -11.41 15.66
C GLY A 245 9.24 -10.40 15.60
N SER A 246 10.27 -10.54 16.46
CA SER A 246 11.45 -9.66 16.50
C SER A 246 12.58 -10.12 15.57
N LYS A 247 12.65 -11.38 15.22
CA LYS A 247 13.72 -11.97 14.39
C LYS A 247 13.31 -12.21 12.94
N GLY A 248 12.02 -12.43 12.71
CA GLY A 248 11.44 -12.67 11.41
C GLY A 248 11.12 -11.40 10.62
N PRO A 249 10.61 -11.55 9.42
CA PRO A 249 10.24 -10.44 8.56
C PRO A 249 8.89 -9.79 8.94
N VAL A 250 8.44 -9.90 10.19
CA VAL A 250 7.14 -9.36 10.63
C VAL A 250 7.19 -7.84 10.77
N THR A 251 7.18 -7.28 11.95
CA THR A 251 7.11 -5.82 12.16
C THR A 251 8.47 -5.19 12.39
N SER A 252 9.45 -6.01 12.81
CA SER A 252 10.76 -5.56 13.25
C SER A 252 11.91 -5.89 12.29
N TRP A 253 11.61 -6.40 11.10
CA TRP A 253 12.62 -6.84 10.13
C TRP A 253 13.62 -5.75 9.71
N TRP A 254 13.21 -4.50 9.66
CA TRP A 254 14.07 -3.34 9.43
C TRP A 254 14.92 -2.96 10.66
N GLN A 255 14.74 -3.66 11.76
CA GLN A 255 15.53 -3.55 12.99
C GLN A 255 16.48 -4.75 13.17
N ASN A 256 16.43 -5.74 12.27
CA ASN A 256 17.25 -6.94 12.33
C ASN A 256 18.23 -7.03 11.16
N PRO A 257 19.49 -6.56 11.33
CA PRO A 257 20.50 -6.58 10.26
C PRO A 257 20.98 -7.99 9.90
N ASP A 258 20.70 -9.00 10.74
CA ASP A 258 21.10 -10.39 10.52
C ASP A 258 20.11 -11.17 9.66
N LEU A 259 18.90 -10.62 9.43
CA LEU A 259 17.88 -11.28 8.62
C LEU A 259 18.29 -11.29 7.14
N PRO A 260 18.44 -12.47 6.52
CA PRO A 260 18.64 -12.56 5.08
C PRO A 260 17.41 -12.05 4.30
N VAL A 261 17.62 -11.25 3.28
CA VAL A 261 16.58 -10.62 2.46
C VAL A 261 16.85 -10.83 0.97
N ILE A 262 15.81 -10.65 0.14
CA ILE A 262 15.92 -10.65 -1.34
C ILE A 262 15.79 -9.25 -1.94
N THR A 263 15.64 -8.24 -1.10
CA THR A 263 15.45 -6.83 -1.48
C THR A 263 16.73 -6.19 -2.02
N ALA A 264 16.60 -5.09 -2.76
CA ALA A 264 17.73 -4.39 -3.39
C ALA A 264 18.77 -3.87 -2.38
N TRP A 265 18.32 -3.49 -1.19
CA TRP A 265 19.19 -3.13 -0.05
C TRP A 265 18.85 -3.99 1.16
N LYS A 266 19.78 -4.06 2.09
CA LYS A 266 19.59 -4.68 3.40
C LYS A 266 19.99 -3.71 4.51
N ILE A 267 19.41 -3.89 5.69
CA ILE A 267 19.74 -3.09 6.87
C ILE A 267 21.20 -3.36 7.27
N GLU A 268 21.94 -2.28 7.54
CA GLU A 268 23.28 -2.32 8.12
C GLU A 268 23.25 -1.73 9.54
N THR A 269 22.71 -0.52 9.71
CA THR A 269 22.49 0.08 11.04
C THR A 269 20.99 0.20 11.27
N PRO A 270 20.44 -0.59 12.21
CA PRO A 270 19.00 -0.63 12.44
C PRO A 270 18.49 0.55 13.27
N ALA A 271 17.15 0.74 13.29
CA ALA A 271 16.47 1.58 14.26
C ALA A 271 16.41 0.86 15.64
N PRO A 272 16.28 1.59 16.77
CA PRO A 272 16.28 3.07 16.85
C PRO A 272 17.70 3.65 16.77
N GLY A 273 17.82 4.85 16.17
CA GLY A 273 19.10 5.56 16.08
C GLY A 273 18.96 6.91 15.39
N ASN A 274 20.00 7.73 15.44
CA ASN A 274 19.99 9.02 14.75
C ASN A 274 20.06 8.86 13.22
N VAL A 275 20.61 7.72 12.76
CA VAL A 275 20.69 7.35 11.34
C VAL A 275 20.40 5.86 11.21
N VAL A 276 19.45 5.51 10.35
CA VAL A 276 19.25 4.13 9.88
C VAL A 276 19.94 4.00 8.54
N THR A 277 20.83 3.01 8.40
CA THR A 277 21.58 2.80 7.16
C THR A 277 21.21 1.48 6.50
N MET A 278 21.17 1.52 5.17
CA MET A 278 21.02 0.36 4.32
C MET A 278 22.18 0.28 3.35
N VAL A 279 22.59 -0.94 3.03
CA VAL A 279 23.67 -1.20 2.08
C VAL A 279 23.16 -2.10 0.96
N ARG A 280 23.69 -1.94 -0.23
CA ARG A 280 23.41 -2.77 -1.40
C ARG A 280 23.43 -4.26 -1.06
N ASN A 281 22.42 -4.98 -1.52
CA ASN A 281 22.41 -6.45 -1.49
C ASN A 281 23.32 -6.99 -2.61
N PRO A 282 24.42 -7.70 -2.30
CA PRO A 282 25.34 -8.20 -3.33
C PRO A 282 24.73 -9.32 -4.19
N TYR A 283 23.63 -9.93 -3.75
CA TYR A 283 22.93 -11.01 -4.44
C TYR A 283 21.58 -10.56 -5.01
N TYR A 284 21.38 -9.24 -5.18
CA TYR A 284 20.13 -8.77 -5.78
C TYR A 284 19.96 -9.30 -7.21
N TRP A 285 18.80 -9.80 -7.52
CA TRP A 285 18.47 -10.69 -8.63
C TRP A 285 18.10 -9.96 -9.94
N ALA A 286 18.04 -8.63 -9.96
CA ALA A 286 17.65 -7.87 -11.14
C ALA A 286 18.83 -7.11 -11.76
N VAL A 287 18.74 -6.93 -13.07
CA VAL A 287 19.67 -6.13 -13.89
C VAL A 287 18.91 -5.07 -14.66
N ASP A 288 19.61 -4.07 -15.19
CA ASP A 288 19.05 -3.15 -16.19
C ASP A 288 19.08 -3.76 -17.61
N GLN A 289 18.62 -2.98 -18.59
CA GLN A 289 18.58 -3.39 -20.01
C GLN A 289 19.97 -3.61 -20.65
N GLU A 290 21.06 -3.20 -20.00
CA GLU A 290 22.44 -3.44 -20.45
C GLU A 290 23.17 -4.56 -19.67
N GLY A 291 22.48 -5.17 -18.69
CA GLY A 291 23.01 -6.25 -17.86
C GLY A 291 23.80 -5.77 -16.65
N ASN A 292 23.65 -4.52 -16.23
CA ASN A 292 24.25 -4.02 -15.00
C ASN A 292 23.42 -4.48 -13.79
N GLN A 293 24.06 -5.15 -12.81
CA GLN A 293 23.38 -5.59 -11.58
C GLN A 293 22.89 -4.39 -10.76
N LEU A 294 21.58 -4.34 -10.50
CA LEU A 294 20.97 -3.32 -9.66
C LEU A 294 21.17 -3.63 -8.15
N PRO A 295 20.93 -2.65 -7.26
CA PRO A 295 20.66 -1.22 -7.50
C PRO A 295 21.93 -0.47 -7.90
N TYR A 296 21.80 0.75 -8.48
CA TYR A 296 22.97 1.58 -8.78
C TYR A 296 23.56 2.23 -7.53
N ILE A 297 22.72 2.66 -6.56
CA ILE A 297 23.13 3.33 -5.33
C ILE A 297 23.68 2.31 -4.33
N ASP A 298 24.85 2.60 -3.74
CA ASP A 298 25.52 1.71 -2.80
C ASP A 298 24.90 1.70 -1.41
N ARG A 299 24.43 2.86 -0.92
CA ARG A 299 23.98 3.06 0.46
C ARG A 299 22.80 4.02 0.54
N ILE A 300 21.94 3.82 1.53
CA ILE A 300 20.87 4.74 1.87
C ILE A 300 21.00 5.11 3.35
N GLU A 301 20.90 6.40 3.66
CA GLU A 301 20.92 6.93 5.01
C GLU A 301 19.61 7.64 5.31
N HIS A 302 18.88 7.18 6.34
CA HIS A 302 17.71 7.85 6.86
C HIS A 302 18.08 8.56 8.16
N ARG A 303 18.14 9.89 8.13
CA ARG A 303 18.46 10.71 9.29
C ARG A 303 17.19 11.02 10.10
N LEU A 304 17.31 10.91 11.41
CA LEU A 304 16.22 11.24 12.33
C LEU A 304 15.92 12.73 12.30
N PHE A 305 14.62 13.07 12.23
CA PHE A 305 14.11 14.41 12.48
C PHE A 305 12.91 14.35 13.44
N GLU A 306 12.69 15.43 14.22
CA GLU A 306 11.64 15.45 15.24
C GLU A 306 10.45 16.32 14.82
N ALA A 307 10.70 17.46 14.13
CA ALA A 307 9.70 18.43 13.75
C ALA A 307 9.73 18.75 12.25
N ALA A 308 8.58 19.11 11.68
CA ALA A 308 8.43 19.47 10.27
C ALA A 308 9.39 20.60 9.86
N ASP A 309 9.56 21.62 10.71
CA ASP A 309 10.49 22.72 10.43
C ASP A 309 11.94 22.25 10.30
N SER A 310 12.38 21.29 11.12
CA SER A 310 13.72 20.71 11.03
C SER A 310 13.91 19.92 9.75
N PHE A 311 12.87 19.19 9.31
CA PHE A 311 12.89 18.47 8.04
C PHE A 311 12.89 19.43 6.84
N ASN A 312 12.06 20.47 6.85
CA ASN A 312 12.04 21.52 5.83
C ASN A 312 13.41 22.22 5.72
N LEU A 313 14.08 22.43 6.86
CA LEU A 313 15.43 23.00 6.86
C LEU A 313 16.46 22.04 6.22
N MET A 314 16.38 20.73 6.46
CA MET A 314 17.24 19.73 5.78
C MET A 314 17.06 19.77 4.27
N ILE A 315 15.81 19.91 3.77
CA ILE A 315 15.53 20.04 2.33
C ILE A 315 16.22 21.29 1.77
N VAL A 316 16.00 22.46 2.37
CA VAL A 316 16.56 23.75 1.90
C VAL A 316 18.10 23.79 2.00
N GLN A 317 18.70 22.98 2.87
CA GLN A 317 20.16 22.81 2.98
C GLN A 317 20.74 21.76 2.02
N GLY A 318 19.91 21.14 1.15
CA GLY A 318 20.35 20.12 0.21
C GLY A 318 20.79 18.80 0.87
N GLN A 319 20.28 18.51 2.07
CA GLN A 319 20.61 17.29 2.82
C GLN A 319 19.70 16.11 2.50
N ILE A 320 18.67 16.31 1.67
CA ILE A 320 17.74 15.29 1.18
C ILE A 320 17.93 15.15 -0.33
N ASP A 321 18.20 13.94 -0.80
CA ASP A 321 18.42 13.71 -2.23
C ASP A 321 17.11 13.43 -2.96
N MET A 322 16.32 12.48 -2.47
CA MET A 322 14.96 12.23 -2.98
C MET A 322 14.04 11.80 -1.85
N GLN A 323 12.91 12.49 -1.70
CA GLN A 323 11.87 12.11 -0.74
C GLN A 323 10.54 12.74 -1.08
N MET A 324 9.45 11.98 -0.85
CA MET A 324 8.07 12.47 -0.87
C MET A 324 7.42 12.43 0.52
N ARG A 325 7.75 11.40 1.34
CA ARG A 325 7.19 11.23 2.68
C ARG A 325 7.55 12.40 3.59
N TYR A 326 6.53 12.98 4.23
CA TYR A 326 6.60 14.21 5.04
C TYR A 326 6.85 15.50 4.25
N VAL A 327 6.88 15.46 2.92
CA VAL A 327 6.88 16.65 2.08
C VAL A 327 5.44 17.09 1.91
N ASN A 328 5.02 18.13 2.65
CA ASN A 328 3.62 18.54 2.71
C ASN A 328 3.21 19.40 1.51
N SER A 329 2.03 19.14 0.96
CA SER A 329 1.48 19.95 -0.15
C SER A 329 1.22 21.41 0.26
N SER A 330 0.89 21.67 1.53
CA SER A 330 0.76 23.03 2.08
C SER A 330 2.04 23.88 1.98
N ASP A 331 3.21 23.21 1.97
CA ASP A 331 4.51 23.87 1.89
C ASP A 331 5.05 23.93 0.43
N PHE A 332 4.22 23.61 -0.58
CA PHE A 332 4.64 23.52 -1.99
C PHE A 332 5.35 24.79 -2.47
N THR A 333 4.77 25.96 -2.20
CA THR A 333 5.37 27.26 -2.58
C THR A 333 6.73 27.46 -1.91
N PHE A 334 6.84 27.12 -0.62
CA PHE A 334 8.10 27.21 0.11
C PHE A 334 9.18 26.32 -0.52
N TYR A 335 8.86 25.08 -0.92
CA TYR A 335 9.83 24.21 -1.59
C TYR A 335 10.23 24.77 -2.96
N LYS A 336 9.28 25.28 -3.75
CA LYS A 336 9.56 25.88 -5.07
C LYS A 336 10.47 27.11 -4.97
N GLU A 337 10.26 27.97 -4.01
CA GLU A 337 11.07 29.20 -3.80
C GLU A 337 12.51 28.89 -3.37
N ASN A 338 12.76 27.70 -2.81
CA ASN A 338 14.07 27.31 -2.31
C ASN A 338 14.80 26.28 -3.19
N GLU A 339 14.31 25.97 -4.39
CA GLU A 339 14.91 25.01 -5.33
C GLU A 339 16.39 25.33 -5.61
N GLU A 340 16.68 26.56 -6.00
CA GLU A 340 18.04 26.99 -6.33
C GLU A 340 18.98 26.91 -5.11
N LYS A 341 18.51 27.33 -3.95
CA LYS A 341 19.28 27.33 -2.70
C LYS A 341 19.62 25.92 -2.21
N GLY A 342 18.66 24.98 -2.33
CA GLY A 342 18.83 23.60 -1.90
C GLY A 342 19.42 22.68 -2.96
N GLY A 343 19.57 23.15 -4.20
CA GLY A 343 20.09 22.36 -5.32
C GLY A 343 19.19 21.21 -5.74
N TYR A 344 17.88 21.39 -5.62
CA TYR A 344 16.89 20.38 -5.97
C TYR A 344 15.80 20.98 -6.89
N HIS A 345 14.95 20.13 -7.43
CA HIS A 345 13.67 20.52 -8.03
C HIS A 345 12.52 19.79 -7.34
N VAL A 346 11.32 20.39 -7.39
CA VAL A 346 10.10 19.79 -6.88
C VAL A 346 9.36 19.15 -8.03
N GLY A 347 9.37 17.81 -8.06
CA GLY A 347 8.46 17.02 -8.86
C GLY A 347 7.09 16.90 -8.19
N THR A 348 6.13 16.29 -8.90
CA THR A 348 4.81 15.99 -8.34
C THR A 348 4.40 14.57 -8.68
N TRP A 349 3.83 13.88 -7.70
CA TRP A 349 3.12 12.61 -7.85
C TRP A 349 1.65 12.81 -7.48
N LYS A 350 0.79 11.93 -7.91
CA LYS A 350 -0.64 11.98 -7.62
C LYS A 350 -0.95 11.04 -6.45
N SER A 351 -1.61 11.56 -5.41
CA SER A 351 -2.11 10.72 -4.32
C SER A 351 -3.37 9.97 -4.74
N ALA A 352 -3.45 8.68 -4.43
CA ALA A 352 -4.69 7.93 -4.53
C ALA A 352 -5.60 8.10 -3.31
N ASN A 353 -5.21 8.94 -2.36
CA ASN A 353 -5.98 9.19 -1.15
C ASN A 353 -7.09 10.22 -1.41
N VAL A 354 -8.22 10.05 -0.74
CA VAL A 354 -9.27 11.08 -0.63
C VAL A 354 -9.40 11.47 0.84
N TRP A 355 -9.01 12.71 1.16
CA TRP A 355 -9.20 13.26 2.50
C TRP A 355 -10.68 13.41 2.79
N SER A 356 -11.13 12.86 3.91
CA SER A 356 -12.55 12.58 4.14
C SER A 356 -12.95 12.75 5.58
N PHE A 357 -14.22 13.05 5.80
CA PHE A 357 -14.88 12.77 7.08
C PHE A 357 -15.44 11.36 7.05
N VAL A 358 -15.12 10.60 8.10
CA VAL A 358 -15.53 9.21 8.28
C VAL A 358 -16.47 9.13 9.48
N PRO A 359 -17.82 9.21 9.28
CA PRO A 359 -18.79 9.01 10.35
C PRO A 359 -18.75 7.58 10.86
N ASN A 360 -18.77 7.41 12.17
CA ASN A 360 -18.79 6.09 12.81
C ASN A 360 -20.22 5.52 12.86
N LEU A 361 -20.56 4.59 11.99
CA LEU A 361 -21.87 3.90 12.03
C LEU A 361 -22.08 3.04 13.28
N ASN A 362 -21.04 2.82 14.06
CA ASN A 362 -21.09 2.04 15.29
C ASN A 362 -20.93 2.91 16.54
N VAL A 363 -21.08 4.24 16.41
CA VAL A 363 -20.95 5.17 17.54
C VAL A 363 -21.87 4.80 18.70
N GLN A 364 -21.36 4.90 19.94
CA GLN A 364 -22.10 4.46 21.13
C GLN A 364 -23.28 5.36 21.51
N ASP A 365 -23.26 6.64 21.09
CA ASP A 365 -24.40 7.54 21.28
C ASP A 365 -25.55 7.18 20.36
N GLU A 366 -26.69 6.75 20.92
CA GLU A 366 -27.86 6.27 20.16
C GLU A 366 -28.46 7.32 19.23
N GLN A 367 -28.35 8.63 19.56
CA GLN A 367 -28.89 9.69 18.73
C GLN A 367 -27.99 9.90 17.50
N LEU A 368 -26.66 9.97 17.71
CA LEU A 368 -25.69 10.09 16.63
C LEU A 368 -25.65 8.82 15.78
N ASN A 369 -25.78 7.64 16.39
CA ASN A 369 -25.85 6.38 15.64
C ASN A 369 -27.01 6.37 14.63
N LYS A 370 -28.21 6.82 15.04
CA LYS A 370 -29.36 6.95 14.13
C LYS A 370 -29.09 7.95 13.02
N LEU A 371 -28.48 9.09 13.33
CA LEU A 371 -28.16 10.12 12.35
C LEU A 371 -27.10 9.65 11.36
N PHE A 372 -25.99 9.05 11.84
CA PHE A 372 -24.94 8.55 10.96
C PHE A 372 -25.40 7.36 10.10
N SER A 373 -26.40 6.61 10.55
CA SER A 373 -27.05 5.55 9.76
C SER A 373 -28.06 6.08 8.74
N ASP A 374 -28.52 7.33 8.89
CA ASP A 374 -29.50 7.95 7.98
C ASP A 374 -28.78 8.53 6.75
N LYS A 375 -29.21 8.08 5.56
CA LYS A 375 -28.63 8.50 4.28
C LYS A 375 -28.83 10.00 4.01
N ASP A 376 -30.02 10.53 4.33
CA ASP A 376 -30.31 11.97 4.15
C ASP A 376 -29.42 12.82 5.06
N PHE A 377 -29.09 12.33 6.27
CA PHE A 377 -28.16 13.03 7.17
C PHE A 377 -26.74 13.09 6.58
N ARG A 378 -26.22 11.96 6.09
CA ARG A 378 -24.88 11.93 5.46
C ARG A 378 -24.84 12.78 4.19
N HIS A 379 -25.93 12.76 3.38
CA HIS A 379 -26.06 13.63 2.22
C HIS A 379 -26.04 15.11 2.62
N ALA A 380 -26.79 15.50 3.67
CA ALA A 380 -26.76 16.87 4.18
C ALA A 380 -25.36 17.29 4.65
N LEU A 381 -24.62 16.43 5.34
CA LEU A 381 -23.23 16.69 5.70
C LEU A 381 -22.35 16.86 4.46
N SER A 382 -22.59 16.12 3.40
CA SER A 382 -21.80 16.16 2.18
C SER A 382 -22.04 17.46 1.39
N VAL A 383 -23.29 17.84 1.12
CA VAL A 383 -23.59 19.06 0.35
C VAL A 383 -23.50 20.34 1.18
N GLY A 384 -23.43 20.21 2.50
CA GLY A 384 -23.28 21.35 3.44
C GLY A 384 -21.86 21.92 3.53
N ILE A 385 -20.89 21.42 2.75
CA ILE A 385 -19.48 21.81 2.84
C ILE A 385 -18.90 22.18 1.47
N ASP A 386 -18.23 23.33 1.38
CA ASP A 386 -17.56 23.79 0.16
C ASP A 386 -16.15 23.19 0.04
N ARG A 387 -16.03 22.22 -0.84
CA ARG A 387 -14.80 21.47 -1.10
C ARG A 387 -13.74 22.28 -1.82
N GLU A 388 -14.13 23.23 -2.68
CA GLU A 388 -13.20 24.07 -3.41
C GLU A 388 -12.45 25.00 -2.43
N THR A 389 -13.17 25.60 -1.49
CA THR A 389 -12.54 26.41 -0.43
C THR A 389 -11.59 25.58 0.43
N ILE A 390 -11.97 24.33 0.77
CA ILE A 390 -11.08 23.40 1.49
C ILE A 390 -9.85 23.07 0.66
N ASN A 391 -10.00 22.80 -0.64
CA ASN A 391 -8.89 22.52 -1.54
C ASN A 391 -7.92 23.70 -1.62
N GLU A 392 -8.44 24.91 -1.86
CA GLU A 392 -7.61 26.11 -1.95
C GLU A 392 -6.84 26.40 -0.66
N LEU A 393 -7.50 26.37 0.48
CA LEU A 393 -6.92 26.77 1.76
C LEU A 393 -6.15 25.64 2.47
N GLY A 394 -6.60 24.38 2.32
CA GLY A 394 -5.99 23.23 2.98
C GLY A 394 -4.92 22.53 2.14
N PHE A 395 -5.05 22.58 0.80
CA PHE A 395 -4.19 21.84 -0.13
C PHE A 395 -3.56 22.72 -1.22
N ALA A 396 -3.64 24.06 -1.07
CA ALA A 396 -3.09 25.03 -2.02
C ALA A 396 -3.63 24.86 -3.46
N GLY A 397 -4.86 24.37 -3.62
CA GLY A 397 -5.49 24.11 -4.91
C GLY A 397 -4.86 22.92 -5.67
N LEU A 398 -4.11 22.05 -5.00
CA LEU A 398 -3.36 20.95 -5.62
C LEU A 398 -4.14 19.63 -5.69
N GLY A 399 -5.39 19.60 -5.23
CA GLY A 399 -6.27 18.43 -5.24
C GLY A 399 -7.50 18.64 -6.10
N GLU A 400 -8.37 17.64 -6.10
CA GLU A 400 -9.67 17.61 -6.78
C GLU A 400 -10.78 17.48 -5.73
N ALA A 401 -11.83 18.33 -5.83
CA ALA A 401 -13.05 18.20 -5.03
C ALA A 401 -13.77 16.91 -5.45
N ARG A 402 -13.89 15.92 -4.55
CA ARG A 402 -14.44 14.62 -4.95
C ARG A 402 -15.05 13.79 -3.81
N SER A 403 -15.91 12.86 -4.18
CA SER A 403 -16.35 11.79 -3.29
C SER A 403 -15.28 10.69 -3.16
N VAL A 404 -15.46 9.78 -2.19
CA VAL A 404 -14.60 8.60 -2.06
C VAL A 404 -14.99 7.56 -3.11
N SER A 405 -14.20 7.48 -4.14
CA SER A 405 -14.36 6.55 -5.27
C SER A 405 -13.01 6.25 -5.91
N PRO A 406 -12.87 5.20 -6.73
CA PRO A 406 -11.64 4.92 -7.45
C PRO A 406 -11.10 6.15 -8.19
N ILE A 407 -9.79 6.35 -8.13
CA ILE A 407 -9.13 7.52 -8.72
C ILE A 407 -9.08 7.46 -10.25
N SER A 408 -8.83 8.61 -10.89
CA SER A 408 -8.55 8.67 -12.32
C SER A 408 -7.33 7.78 -12.66
N GLY A 409 -7.45 6.93 -13.69
CA GLY A 409 -6.44 5.92 -14.03
C GLY A 409 -6.62 4.57 -13.33
N SER A 410 -7.54 4.43 -12.38
CA SER A 410 -7.98 3.13 -11.88
C SER A 410 -8.79 2.39 -12.96
N PRO A 411 -8.66 1.05 -13.10
CA PRO A 411 -9.54 0.28 -13.99
C PRO A 411 -11.02 0.33 -13.58
N TYR A 412 -11.32 0.77 -12.36
CA TYR A 412 -12.67 0.92 -11.80
C TYR A 412 -13.14 2.37 -11.72
N PHE A 413 -12.45 3.31 -12.38
CA PHE A 413 -12.83 4.72 -12.37
C PHE A 413 -14.18 4.96 -13.04
N ASN A 414 -15.05 5.72 -12.36
CA ASN A 414 -16.32 6.20 -12.92
C ASN A 414 -16.49 7.69 -12.57
N PRO A 415 -16.55 8.58 -13.57
CA PRO A 415 -16.68 10.02 -13.34
C PRO A 415 -17.99 10.43 -12.64
N GLU A 416 -19.07 9.62 -12.75
CA GLU A 416 -20.31 9.89 -12.02
C GLU A 416 -20.14 9.65 -10.50
N TRP A 417 -19.29 8.70 -10.12
CA TRP A 417 -18.98 8.45 -8.71
C TRP A 417 -18.10 9.54 -8.13
N GLU A 418 -17.16 10.07 -8.91
CA GLU A 418 -16.25 11.12 -8.47
C GLU A 418 -16.98 12.36 -7.97
N THR A 419 -18.07 12.74 -8.65
CA THR A 419 -18.84 13.95 -8.36
C THR A 419 -20.12 13.69 -7.56
N HIS A 420 -20.30 12.46 -7.02
CA HIS A 420 -21.52 12.12 -6.28
C HIS A 420 -21.61 12.89 -4.96
N TRP A 421 -22.66 13.72 -4.81
CA TRP A 421 -22.91 14.59 -3.64
C TRP A 421 -21.76 15.55 -3.30
N THR A 422 -21.01 16.01 -4.30
CA THR A 422 -19.88 16.94 -4.08
C THR A 422 -20.24 18.40 -4.24
N GLU A 423 -21.44 18.70 -4.73
CA GLU A 423 -21.97 20.06 -4.85
C GLU A 423 -22.05 20.75 -3.48
N TYR A 424 -21.79 22.07 -3.44
CA TYR A 424 -22.05 22.88 -2.26
C TYR A 424 -23.47 23.48 -2.36
N ASP A 425 -24.38 22.94 -1.58
CA ASP A 425 -25.80 23.36 -1.53
C ASP A 425 -26.31 23.35 -0.08
N PRO A 426 -26.06 24.44 0.69
CA PRO A 426 -26.54 24.55 2.06
C PRO A 426 -28.06 24.61 2.18
N ASP A 427 -28.79 25.03 1.13
CA ASP A 427 -30.25 25.02 1.13
C ASP A 427 -30.76 23.59 1.10
N LEU A 428 -30.23 22.75 0.21
CA LEU A 428 -30.52 21.33 0.16
C LEU A 428 -30.14 20.63 1.47
N ALA A 429 -28.98 20.97 2.05
CA ALA A 429 -28.57 20.42 3.35
C ALA A 429 -29.61 20.71 4.44
N ASN A 430 -30.09 21.95 4.50
CA ASN A 430 -31.14 22.35 5.44
C ASN A 430 -32.46 21.61 5.19
N GLU A 431 -32.90 21.45 3.92
CA GLU A 431 -34.09 20.69 3.56
C GLU A 431 -34.01 19.22 4.02
N LEU A 432 -32.86 18.58 3.79
CA LEU A 432 -32.62 17.19 4.21
C LEU A 432 -32.64 17.03 5.73
N LEU A 433 -32.01 17.95 6.47
CA LEU A 433 -32.01 17.95 7.94
C LEU A 433 -33.42 18.19 8.51
N ASP A 434 -34.20 19.09 7.92
CA ASP A 434 -35.60 19.31 8.33
C ASP A 434 -36.49 18.09 8.05
N LYS A 435 -36.28 17.42 6.91
CA LYS A 435 -37.00 16.19 6.50
C LYS A 435 -36.81 15.05 7.50
N ILE A 436 -35.65 14.89 8.09
CA ILE A 436 -35.36 13.86 9.09
C ILE A 436 -35.71 14.28 10.53
N GLY A 437 -36.37 15.44 10.70
CA GLY A 437 -36.93 15.90 11.97
C GLY A 437 -35.99 16.76 12.83
N LEU A 438 -34.94 17.30 12.26
CA LEU A 438 -34.00 18.21 12.94
C LEU A 438 -34.31 19.70 12.68
N SER A 439 -35.58 20.09 12.56
CA SER A 439 -36.03 21.45 12.24
C SER A 439 -35.97 22.44 13.41
N GLU A 440 -36.00 21.96 14.66
CA GLU A 440 -35.91 22.78 15.85
C GLU A 440 -34.49 23.29 16.08
N ARG A 441 -34.35 24.58 16.46
CA ARG A 441 -33.06 25.23 16.73
C ARG A 441 -33.07 25.94 18.08
N ASP A 442 -31.89 26.10 18.69
CA ASP A 442 -31.69 26.87 19.91
C ASP A 442 -31.49 28.37 19.63
N ASP A 443 -31.25 29.16 20.69
CA ASP A 443 -31.08 30.61 20.60
C ASP A 443 -29.81 31.03 19.82
N ASP A 444 -28.86 30.13 19.62
CA ASP A 444 -27.62 30.32 18.85
C ASP A 444 -27.73 29.81 17.40
N ASP A 445 -28.94 29.41 16.97
CA ASP A 445 -29.30 28.87 15.65
C ASP A 445 -28.75 27.45 15.36
N PHE A 446 -28.33 26.71 16.39
CA PHE A 446 -27.97 25.30 16.23
C PHE A 446 -29.17 24.40 16.36
N ARG A 447 -29.21 23.32 15.53
CA ARG A 447 -30.27 22.31 15.52
C ARG A 447 -30.28 21.52 16.82
N LEU A 448 -31.49 21.13 17.23
CA LEU A 448 -31.73 20.32 18.42
C LEU A 448 -32.01 18.86 18.04
N LEU A 449 -31.40 17.97 18.79
CA LEU A 449 -31.72 16.55 18.77
C LEU A 449 -33.11 16.31 19.38
N PRO A 450 -33.79 15.17 19.12
CA PRO A 450 -35.10 14.84 19.69
C PRO A 450 -35.16 14.89 21.24
N ASN A 451 -34.02 14.77 21.90
CA ASN A 451 -33.92 14.89 23.38
C ASN A 451 -33.75 16.36 23.85
N GLY A 452 -33.82 17.34 22.94
CA GLY A 452 -33.69 18.77 23.24
C GLY A 452 -32.25 19.25 23.44
N LYS A 453 -31.24 18.42 23.25
CA LYS A 453 -29.84 18.83 23.28
C LYS A 453 -29.42 19.37 21.91
N ARG A 454 -28.46 20.28 21.90
CA ARG A 454 -27.82 20.79 20.69
C ARG A 454 -27.17 19.63 19.91
N LEU A 455 -27.31 19.65 18.58
CA LEU A 455 -26.61 18.72 17.69
C LEU A 455 -25.14 19.13 17.63
N GLN A 456 -24.32 18.43 18.39
CA GLN A 456 -22.86 18.58 18.46
C GLN A 456 -22.19 17.34 17.94
N ILE A 457 -21.16 17.49 17.11
CA ILE A 457 -20.39 16.39 16.54
C ILE A 457 -18.91 16.66 16.77
N VAL A 458 -18.22 15.72 17.39
CA VAL A 458 -16.77 15.76 17.55
C VAL A 458 -16.11 15.17 16.30
N VAL A 459 -15.17 15.93 15.71
CA VAL A 459 -14.31 15.43 14.64
C VAL A 459 -12.87 15.36 15.13
N GLU A 460 -12.25 14.19 14.99
CA GLU A 460 -10.88 13.91 15.44
C GLU A 460 -9.92 13.79 14.26
N ALA A 461 -8.74 14.40 14.37
CA ALA A 461 -7.61 14.23 13.47
C ALA A 461 -6.31 14.10 14.25
N TYR A 462 -5.28 13.53 13.65
CA TYR A 462 -3.94 13.44 14.27
C TYR A 462 -2.88 14.24 13.51
N GLN A 463 -3.22 14.77 12.35
CA GLN A 463 -2.31 15.59 11.55
C GLN A 463 -2.46 17.05 11.94
N ASP A 464 -1.35 17.72 12.25
CA ASP A 464 -1.35 19.13 12.66
C ASP A 464 -1.95 20.06 11.58
N PHE A 465 -1.73 19.75 10.29
CA PHE A 465 -2.28 20.53 9.17
C PHE A 465 -3.80 20.43 9.03
N ALA A 466 -4.44 19.49 9.72
CA ALA A 466 -5.90 19.34 9.67
C ALA A 466 -6.63 20.46 10.42
N ALA A 467 -5.99 21.12 11.40
CA ALA A 467 -6.66 22.11 12.23
C ALA A 467 -7.37 23.22 11.43
N PRO A 468 -6.73 23.93 10.48
CA PRO A 468 -7.41 24.95 9.68
C PRO A 468 -8.54 24.38 8.81
N ILE A 469 -8.39 23.17 8.29
CA ILE A 469 -9.43 22.49 7.50
C ILE A 469 -10.66 22.20 8.35
N LEU A 470 -10.46 21.71 9.57
CA LEU A 470 -11.55 21.40 10.48
C LEU A 470 -12.26 22.67 10.99
N GLU A 471 -11.54 23.78 11.15
CA GLU A 471 -12.13 25.09 11.48
C GLU A 471 -13.01 25.62 10.35
N ILE A 472 -12.54 25.54 9.10
CA ILE A 472 -13.33 25.89 7.91
C ILE A 472 -14.60 25.01 7.82
N ALA A 473 -14.46 23.72 8.03
CA ALA A 473 -15.60 22.79 8.05
C ALA A 473 -16.61 23.12 9.17
N ALA A 474 -16.12 23.55 10.34
CA ALA A 474 -16.99 23.95 11.45
C ALA A 474 -17.81 25.20 11.11
N ASP A 475 -17.26 26.15 10.35
CA ASP A 475 -18.01 27.34 9.89
C ASP A 475 -19.11 26.94 8.89
N TYR A 476 -18.83 26.07 7.91
CA TYR A 476 -19.85 25.57 6.98
C TYR A 476 -20.96 24.80 7.68
N TYR A 477 -20.63 23.94 8.64
CA TYR A 477 -21.65 23.18 9.37
C TYR A 477 -22.45 24.04 10.34
N ARG A 478 -21.89 25.15 10.83
CA ARG A 478 -22.67 26.17 11.57
C ARG A 478 -23.78 26.76 10.71
N ASP A 479 -23.51 27.03 9.43
CA ASP A 479 -24.50 27.63 8.52
C ASP A 479 -25.73 26.73 8.30
N ILE A 480 -25.55 25.43 8.47
CA ILE A 480 -26.66 24.44 8.43
C ILE A 480 -27.12 24.01 9.83
N GLY A 481 -26.65 24.68 10.89
CA GLY A 481 -27.08 24.48 12.27
C GLY A 481 -26.45 23.32 13.00
N ILE A 482 -25.29 22.82 12.58
CA ILE A 482 -24.56 21.73 13.24
C ILE A 482 -23.32 22.32 13.93
N GLU A 483 -23.13 22.03 15.22
CA GLU A 483 -21.93 22.42 15.95
C GLU A 483 -20.85 21.35 15.81
N LEU A 484 -19.88 21.58 14.91
CA LEU A 484 -18.71 20.70 14.77
C LEU A 484 -17.64 21.10 15.79
N LEU A 485 -17.08 20.12 16.49
CA LEU A 485 -16.07 20.31 17.54
C LEU A 485 -14.74 19.66 17.11
N PRO A 486 -13.83 20.44 16.50
CA PRO A 486 -12.51 19.93 16.08
C PRO A 486 -11.64 19.49 17.26
N ARG A 487 -10.95 18.36 17.10
CA ARG A 487 -9.93 17.86 18.05
C ARG A 487 -8.72 17.34 17.30
N ILE A 488 -7.56 17.91 17.57
CA ILE A 488 -6.28 17.31 17.15
C ILE A 488 -5.75 16.51 18.32
N ILE A 489 -5.53 15.22 18.11
CA ILE A 489 -5.08 14.26 19.12
C ILE A 489 -3.84 13.54 18.65
N ASP A 490 -3.15 12.87 19.59
CA ASP A 490 -2.01 12.01 19.25
C ASP A 490 -2.42 10.82 18.38
N ARG A 491 -1.53 10.37 17.48
CA ARG A 491 -1.81 9.25 16.56
C ARG A 491 -2.17 7.97 17.29
N THR A 492 -1.49 7.65 18.40
CA THR A 492 -1.78 6.43 19.17
C THR A 492 -3.19 6.49 19.78
N GLN A 493 -3.56 7.65 20.33
CA GLN A 493 -4.92 7.86 20.84
C GLN A 493 -5.97 7.81 19.71
N TRP A 494 -5.65 8.31 18.52
CA TRP A 494 -6.53 8.26 17.37
C TRP A 494 -6.79 6.82 16.92
N ASP A 495 -5.73 5.99 16.83
CA ASP A 495 -5.82 4.56 16.54
C ASP A 495 -6.60 3.82 17.66
N ASP A 496 -6.29 4.08 18.93
CA ASP A 496 -6.99 3.49 20.07
C ASP A 496 -8.50 3.83 20.06
N ASN A 497 -8.87 5.08 19.73
CA ASN A 497 -10.27 5.48 19.62
C ASN A 497 -10.99 4.73 18.51
N ARG A 498 -10.36 4.54 17.34
CA ARG A 498 -10.90 3.75 16.23
C ARG A 498 -11.10 2.29 16.65
N ASP A 499 -10.06 1.65 17.15
CA ASP A 499 -10.06 0.22 17.47
C ASP A 499 -11.03 -0.12 18.60
N ASN A 500 -11.20 0.80 19.55
CA ASN A 500 -12.15 0.66 20.67
C ASN A 500 -13.54 1.29 20.37
N ASN A 501 -13.82 1.69 19.13
CA ASN A 501 -15.09 2.29 18.73
C ASN A 501 -15.48 3.54 19.57
N ASN A 502 -14.51 4.40 19.87
CA ASN A 502 -14.65 5.56 20.76
C ASN A 502 -14.46 6.90 20.03
N PHE A 503 -15.02 7.03 18.85
CA PHE A 503 -15.02 8.27 18.06
C PHE A 503 -16.40 8.54 17.45
N GLN A 504 -16.64 9.80 17.01
CA GLN A 504 -17.86 10.17 16.30
C GLN A 504 -17.58 10.33 14.80
N ILE A 505 -16.71 11.28 14.44
CA ILE A 505 -16.19 11.42 13.07
C ILE A 505 -14.67 11.48 13.16
N GLN A 506 -13.98 10.78 12.26
CA GLN A 506 -12.55 10.95 12.04
C GLN A 506 -12.29 11.65 10.72
N TYR A 507 -11.36 12.62 10.72
CA TYR A 507 -10.80 13.21 9.51
C TYR A 507 -9.53 12.43 9.14
N THR A 508 -9.56 11.76 8.00
CA THR A 508 -8.47 10.88 7.58
C THR A 508 -8.46 10.69 6.06
N PRO A 509 -7.31 10.37 5.44
CA PRO A 509 -7.30 9.94 4.07
C PRO A 509 -7.90 8.52 3.94
N VAL A 510 -8.77 8.33 2.95
CA VAL A 510 -9.18 7.00 2.47
C VAL A 510 -8.29 6.63 1.31
N ASP A 511 -7.53 5.58 1.45
CA ASP A 511 -6.53 5.08 0.50
C ASP A 511 -7.01 3.82 -0.27
N ARG A 512 -6.13 3.15 -1.02
CA ARG A 512 -6.38 1.91 -1.79
C ARG A 512 -7.37 2.06 -2.93
N LEU A 513 -7.46 3.27 -3.48
CA LEU A 513 -8.41 3.61 -4.53
C LEU A 513 -7.85 3.47 -5.96
N SER A 514 -6.55 3.08 -6.10
CA SER A 514 -5.94 2.83 -7.40
C SER A 514 -6.28 1.44 -7.96
N VAL A 515 -6.26 0.39 -7.14
CA VAL A 515 -6.59 -0.98 -7.53
C VAL A 515 -7.45 -1.63 -6.43
N VAL A 516 -8.74 -1.30 -6.40
CA VAL A 516 -9.68 -1.74 -5.34
C VAL A 516 -9.76 -3.27 -5.23
N SER A 517 -9.63 -4.00 -6.35
CA SER A 517 -9.63 -5.48 -6.34
C SER A 517 -8.47 -6.10 -5.57
N ALA A 518 -7.41 -5.34 -5.31
CA ALA A 518 -6.27 -5.81 -4.51
C ALA A 518 -6.52 -5.67 -3.00
N ASP A 519 -7.28 -4.64 -2.57
CA ASP A 519 -7.61 -4.42 -1.16
C ASP A 519 -8.85 -3.52 -0.99
N PRO A 520 -10.06 -4.09 -0.90
CA PRO A 520 -11.32 -3.34 -0.80
C PRO A 520 -11.66 -2.89 0.63
N ARG A 521 -10.79 -3.07 1.63
CA ARG A 521 -11.10 -2.95 3.06
C ARG A 521 -11.82 -1.66 3.46
N ASN A 522 -11.41 -0.52 2.91
CA ASN A 522 -12.04 0.77 3.24
C ASN A 522 -13.49 0.84 2.75
N ILE A 523 -13.79 0.24 1.58
CA ILE A 523 -15.15 0.15 1.04
C ILE A 523 -15.98 -0.85 1.83
N MET A 524 -15.37 -1.91 2.35
CA MET A 524 -16.02 -2.92 3.19
C MET A 524 -16.26 -2.46 4.63
N GLY A 525 -15.75 -1.29 5.05
CA GLY A 525 -15.92 -0.71 6.37
C GLY A 525 -14.85 -1.09 7.39
N ASN A 526 -13.83 -1.85 7.01
CA ASN A 526 -12.67 -2.12 7.84
C ASN A 526 -11.75 -0.90 7.90
N ASP A 527 -11.12 -0.65 9.06
CA ASP A 527 -10.28 0.52 9.35
C ASP A 527 -10.97 1.86 9.02
N SER A 528 -12.33 1.89 8.98
CA SER A 528 -13.11 2.99 8.46
C SER A 528 -14.45 3.14 9.22
N TYR A 529 -15.51 3.48 8.50
CA TYR A 529 -16.83 3.90 9.00
C TYR A 529 -17.64 2.83 9.77
N ALA A 530 -17.29 1.54 9.65
CA ALA A 530 -18.11 0.43 10.15
C ALA A 530 -17.29 -0.69 10.81
N GLN A 531 -16.24 -0.35 11.57
CA GLN A 531 -15.28 -1.29 12.15
C GLN A 531 -15.94 -2.45 12.91
N GLN A 532 -16.97 -2.17 13.73
CA GLN A 532 -17.64 -3.21 14.51
C GLN A 532 -18.58 -4.08 13.67
N TYR A 533 -19.16 -3.53 12.59
CA TYR A 533 -19.91 -4.32 11.62
C TYR A 533 -18.97 -5.23 10.84
N TYR A 534 -17.80 -4.71 10.42
CA TYR A 534 -16.81 -5.52 9.72
C TYR A 534 -16.23 -6.63 10.60
N ALA A 535 -15.98 -6.37 11.88
CA ALA A 535 -15.56 -7.41 12.83
C ALA A 535 -16.59 -8.54 12.96
N TRP A 536 -17.89 -8.21 12.91
CA TRP A 536 -18.96 -9.22 12.88
C TRP A 536 -18.91 -10.06 11.59
N TYR A 537 -18.72 -9.41 10.45
CA TYR A 537 -18.59 -10.06 9.15
C TYR A 537 -17.38 -10.99 9.08
N GLU A 538 -16.20 -10.48 9.47
CA GLU A 538 -14.93 -11.21 9.39
C GLU A 538 -14.88 -12.43 10.32
N THR A 539 -15.63 -12.40 11.44
CA THR A 539 -15.63 -13.46 12.44
C THR A 539 -16.88 -14.35 12.40
N ASP A 540 -17.67 -14.31 11.32
CA ASP A 540 -18.94 -15.05 11.20
C ASP A 540 -19.86 -14.85 12.43
N GLY A 541 -19.85 -13.64 13.00
CA GLY A 541 -20.69 -13.26 14.14
C GLY A 541 -20.10 -13.57 15.53
N GLU A 542 -18.88 -14.04 15.63
CA GLU A 542 -18.24 -14.32 16.93
C GLU A 542 -17.80 -13.04 17.68
N ALA A 543 -17.53 -11.95 16.93
CA ALA A 543 -17.15 -10.65 17.48
C ALA A 543 -17.90 -9.51 16.78
N GLY A 544 -17.74 -8.28 17.29
CA GLY A 544 -18.33 -7.08 16.68
C GLY A 544 -19.82 -6.91 16.95
N ILE A 545 -20.48 -6.19 16.04
CA ILE A 545 -21.91 -5.85 16.11
C ILE A 545 -22.59 -6.31 14.82
N GLU A 546 -23.71 -7.02 14.92
CA GLU A 546 -24.50 -7.40 13.77
C GLU A 546 -25.16 -6.15 13.13
N PRO A 547 -24.90 -5.84 11.84
CA PRO A 547 -25.59 -4.74 11.17
C PRO A 547 -27.07 -5.06 10.95
N PRO A 548 -27.96 -4.03 10.85
CA PRO A 548 -29.36 -4.24 10.48
C PRO A 548 -29.50 -5.06 9.20
N GLN A 549 -30.59 -5.84 9.09
CA GLN A 549 -30.82 -6.73 7.93
C GLN A 549 -30.95 -5.95 6.62
N GLU A 550 -31.51 -4.75 6.68
CA GLU A 550 -31.71 -3.83 5.55
C GLU A 550 -30.48 -2.96 5.23
N ALA A 551 -29.44 -3.02 6.04
CA ALA A 551 -28.25 -2.18 5.83
C ALA A 551 -27.50 -2.57 4.54
N VAL A 552 -27.22 -1.58 3.69
CA VAL A 552 -26.57 -1.78 2.38
C VAL A 552 -25.16 -2.36 2.53
N ILE A 553 -24.51 -2.19 3.68
CA ILE A 553 -23.20 -2.81 3.94
C ILE A 553 -23.23 -4.34 3.76
N ARG A 554 -24.36 -5.00 4.02
CA ARG A 554 -24.54 -6.44 3.77
C ARG A 554 -24.49 -6.77 2.28
N GLN A 555 -25.04 -5.90 1.42
CA GLN A 555 -24.92 -6.03 -0.03
C GLN A 555 -23.48 -5.81 -0.48
N ILE A 556 -22.78 -4.81 0.08
CA ILE A 556 -21.35 -4.54 -0.20
C ILE A 556 -20.53 -5.81 0.05
N TRP A 557 -20.73 -6.48 1.18
CA TRP A 557 -20.02 -7.74 1.49
C TRP A 557 -20.42 -8.88 0.56
N ALA A 558 -21.72 -9.06 0.27
CA ALA A 558 -22.20 -10.09 -0.65
C ALA A 558 -21.66 -9.89 -2.08
N ASP A 559 -21.55 -8.64 -2.54
CA ASP A 559 -20.96 -8.32 -3.84
C ASP A 559 -19.45 -8.60 -3.85
N TRP A 560 -18.73 -8.33 -2.75
CA TRP A 560 -17.33 -8.73 -2.61
C TRP A 560 -17.14 -10.26 -2.61
N GLU A 561 -17.94 -10.98 -1.83
CA GLU A 561 -17.93 -12.46 -1.83
C GLU A 561 -18.18 -13.02 -3.22
N LYS A 562 -19.15 -12.47 -3.94
CA LYS A 562 -19.42 -12.85 -5.33
C LYS A 562 -18.26 -12.52 -6.26
N ALA A 563 -17.63 -11.34 -6.11
CA ALA A 563 -16.49 -10.94 -6.91
C ALA A 563 -15.28 -11.84 -6.67
N SER A 564 -15.00 -12.17 -5.42
CA SER A 564 -13.81 -12.95 -5.02
C SER A 564 -13.85 -14.41 -5.50
N VAL A 565 -15.06 -14.98 -5.72
CA VAL A 565 -15.22 -16.38 -6.20
C VAL A 565 -15.81 -16.48 -7.62
N ALA A 566 -15.82 -15.37 -8.38
CA ALA A 566 -16.35 -15.35 -9.73
C ALA A 566 -15.52 -16.26 -10.68
N GLY A 567 -16.22 -16.89 -11.63
CA GLY A 567 -15.58 -17.78 -12.60
C GLY A 567 -14.84 -17.07 -13.73
N SER A 568 -14.98 -15.73 -13.83
CA SER A 568 -14.32 -14.92 -14.84
C SER A 568 -14.05 -13.50 -14.33
N MET A 569 -13.09 -12.81 -14.93
CA MET A 569 -12.80 -11.41 -14.62
C MET A 569 -14.01 -10.50 -14.89
N GLU A 570 -14.76 -10.75 -15.97
CA GLU A 570 -15.96 -9.97 -16.32
C GLU A 570 -17.04 -10.06 -15.21
N GLU A 571 -17.29 -11.25 -14.69
CA GLU A 571 -18.24 -11.45 -13.59
C GLU A 571 -17.74 -10.83 -12.28
N ALA A 572 -16.44 -10.97 -12.00
CA ALA A 572 -15.78 -10.38 -10.85
C ALA A 572 -15.87 -8.86 -10.87
N ASP A 573 -15.49 -8.23 -11.98
CA ASP A 573 -15.50 -6.78 -12.15
C ASP A 573 -16.94 -6.23 -12.11
N ALA A 574 -17.92 -6.95 -12.62
CA ALA A 574 -19.33 -6.57 -12.52
C ALA A 574 -19.82 -6.54 -11.06
N ALA A 575 -19.45 -7.54 -10.26
CA ALA A 575 -19.78 -7.59 -8.84
C ALA A 575 -19.01 -6.52 -8.04
N LEU A 576 -17.72 -6.32 -8.33
CA LEU A 576 -16.92 -5.28 -7.71
C LEU A 576 -17.45 -3.87 -8.00
N ASN A 577 -17.84 -3.60 -9.25
CA ASN A 577 -18.47 -2.32 -9.62
C ASN A 577 -19.82 -2.13 -8.91
N SER A 578 -20.62 -3.20 -8.71
CA SER A 578 -21.85 -3.14 -7.90
C SER A 578 -21.54 -2.76 -6.45
N MET A 579 -20.52 -3.37 -5.85
CA MET A 579 -20.03 -3.07 -4.50
C MET A 579 -19.61 -1.60 -4.36
N ILE A 580 -18.77 -1.12 -5.26
CA ILE A 580 -18.27 0.28 -5.25
C ILE A 580 -19.43 1.25 -5.43
N GLY A 581 -20.33 0.97 -6.39
CA GLY A 581 -21.52 1.80 -6.64
C GLY A 581 -22.43 1.90 -5.44
N ALA A 582 -22.68 0.79 -4.74
CA ALA A 582 -23.50 0.77 -3.51
C ALA A 582 -22.85 1.59 -2.38
N PHE A 583 -21.53 1.49 -2.22
CA PHE A 583 -20.78 2.29 -1.23
C PHE A 583 -20.86 3.79 -1.52
N VAL A 584 -20.65 4.19 -2.78
CA VAL A 584 -20.69 5.60 -3.21
C VAL A 584 -22.11 6.16 -3.06
N ASP A 585 -23.14 5.40 -3.50
CA ASP A 585 -24.54 5.83 -3.42
C ASP A 585 -25.01 6.04 -1.97
N GLU A 586 -24.51 5.22 -1.04
CA GLU A 586 -24.81 5.40 0.38
C GLU A 586 -24.10 6.58 1.03
N GLY A 587 -22.97 7.05 0.48
CA GLY A 587 -22.19 8.14 1.05
C GLY A 587 -21.73 7.86 2.49
N TYR A 588 -21.32 6.62 2.76
CA TYR A 588 -20.84 6.24 4.11
C TYR A 588 -19.64 7.05 4.57
N VAL A 589 -18.84 7.50 3.62
CA VAL A 589 -17.68 8.36 3.85
C VAL A 589 -17.84 9.63 3.01
N ILE A 590 -17.64 10.79 3.64
CA ILE A 590 -17.79 12.10 3.01
C ILE A 590 -16.42 12.52 2.50
N GLY A 591 -16.17 12.30 1.21
CA GLY A 591 -14.96 12.75 0.55
C GLY A 591 -14.92 14.28 0.44
N LEU A 592 -13.75 14.86 0.64
CA LEU A 592 -13.53 16.30 0.52
C LEU A 592 -12.61 16.61 -0.65
N VAL A 593 -11.33 16.24 -0.53
CA VAL A 593 -10.28 16.53 -1.52
C VAL A 593 -9.46 15.27 -1.76
N GLY A 594 -9.35 14.85 -3.00
CA GLY A 594 -8.53 13.72 -3.41
C GLY A 594 -7.60 14.03 -4.57
N GLU A 595 -6.91 13.02 -5.05
CA GLU A 595 -5.92 13.14 -6.12
C GLU A 595 -4.95 14.32 -5.94
N VAL A 596 -4.63 14.65 -4.68
CA VAL A 596 -3.76 15.77 -4.33
C VAL A 596 -2.38 15.55 -4.96
N SER A 597 -1.88 16.58 -5.66
CA SER A 597 -0.50 16.57 -6.14
C SER A 597 0.46 16.60 -4.96
N ILE A 598 1.19 15.50 -4.76
CA ILE A 598 2.16 15.34 -3.68
C ILE A 598 3.51 15.88 -4.19
N PRO A 599 4.11 16.86 -3.50
CA PRO A 599 5.44 17.32 -3.86
C PRO A 599 6.48 16.24 -3.59
N VAL A 600 7.41 16.08 -4.51
CA VAL A 600 8.55 15.16 -4.42
C VAL A 600 9.83 15.99 -4.54
N ILE A 601 10.63 16.01 -3.49
CA ILE A 601 11.95 16.65 -3.53
C ILE A 601 12.90 15.72 -4.27
N VAL A 602 13.56 16.24 -5.29
CA VAL A 602 14.56 15.51 -6.09
C VAL A 602 15.78 16.41 -6.31
N LYS A 603 16.92 16.02 -5.78
CA LYS A 603 18.17 16.76 -5.97
C LYS A 603 18.59 16.76 -7.44
N ASN A 604 19.23 17.81 -7.93
CA ASN A 604 19.51 17.99 -9.34
C ASN A 604 20.49 16.97 -9.94
N ASP A 605 21.25 16.28 -9.09
CA ASP A 605 22.13 15.16 -9.43
C ASP A 605 21.49 13.79 -9.18
N PHE A 606 20.25 13.72 -8.67
CA PHE A 606 19.53 12.47 -8.39
C PHE A 606 18.61 12.12 -9.57
N MET A 607 18.88 11.00 -10.22
CA MET A 607 18.37 10.67 -11.53
C MET A 607 17.33 9.54 -11.51
N ASN A 608 16.62 9.37 -12.62
CA ASN A 608 15.61 8.32 -12.89
C ASN A 608 14.31 8.44 -12.08
N VAL A 609 14.06 9.57 -11.43
CA VAL A 609 12.79 9.82 -10.74
C VAL A 609 11.76 10.34 -11.74
N ARG A 610 10.75 9.51 -12.06
CA ARG A 610 9.64 9.91 -12.95
C ARG A 610 8.68 10.85 -12.21
N ASN A 611 8.13 11.83 -12.93
CA ASN A 611 7.00 12.63 -12.45
C ASN A 611 5.67 11.94 -12.76
N GLY A 612 4.61 12.38 -12.07
CA GLY A 612 3.23 11.96 -12.36
C GLY A 612 2.87 10.54 -11.92
N LEU A 613 3.73 9.86 -11.16
CA LEU A 613 3.40 8.54 -10.61
C LEU A 613 2.26 8.62 -9.60
N VAL A 614 1.49 7.55 -9.50
CA VAL A 614 0.47 7.40 -8.46
C VAL A 614 1.10 6.90 -7.17
N GLU A 615 0.82 7.59 -6.08
CA GLU A 615 1.14 7.16 -4.72
C GLU A 615 -0.10 6.58 -4.07
N ASP A 616 -0.04 5.30 -3.72
CA ASP A 616 -1.10 4.59 -3.01
C ASP A 616 -0.45 3.59 -2.04
N ASP A 617 -1.19 3.20 -1.03
CA ASP A 617 -0.73 2.17 -0.10
C ASP A 617 -0.59 0.81 -0.79
N ILE A 618 -1.40 0.51 -1.82
CA ILE A 618 -1.29 -0.68 -2.67
C ILE A 618 0.04 -0.73 -3.42
N THR A 619 0.52 0.41 -3.90
CA THR A 619 1.75 0.53 -4.69
C THR A 619 2.95 0.97 -3.85
N ARG A 620 2.77 1.22 -2.57
CA ARG A 620 3.76 1.67 -1.59
C ARG A 620 4.57 2.89 -1.98
N GLY A 621 3.90 3.93 -2.44
CA GLY A 621 4.55 5.21 -2.68
C GLY A 621 5.67 5.08 -3.71
N VAL A 622 6.91 5.01 -3.26
CA VAL A 622 8.10 4.90 -4.13
C VAL A 622 8.14 3.64 -5.01
N GLY A 623 7.28 2.64 -4.76
CA GLY A 623 7.27 1.36 -5.49
C GLY A 623 7.11 1.51 -6.99
N LEU A 624 6.22 2.37 -7.47
CA LEU A 624 6.07 2.65 -8.91
C LEU A 624 7.31 3.33 -9.52
N GLY A 625 8.14 3.98 -8.72
CA GLY A 625 9.41 4.55 -9.17
C GLY A 625 10.48 3.52 -9.47
N GLN A 626 10.29 2.28 -9.00
CA GLN A 626 11.31 1.22 -9.11
C GLN A 626 12.66 1.69 -8.60
N THR A 627 12.75 1.94 -7.32
CA THR A 627 13.86 2.67 -6.66
C THR A 627 15.25 2.09 -6.92
N GLN A 628 15.36 0.80 -7.24
CA GLN A 628 16.62 0.15 -7.58
C GLN A 628 17.31 0.73 -8.84
N GLN A 629 16.56 1.43 -9.70
CA GLN A 629 17.10 2.12 -10.88
C GLN A 629 17.55 3.57 -10.62
N PHE A 630 17.33 4.12 -9.42
CA PHE A 630 17.77 5.47 -9.09
C PHE A 630 19.31 5.51 -9.00
N TRP A 631 19.88 6.62 -9.45
CA TRP A 631 21.33 6.82 -9.43
C TRP A 631 21.70 8.28 -9.21
N ILE A 632 22.96 8.52 -8.86
CA ILE A 632 23.47 9.84 -8.53
C ILE A 632 24.56 10.20 -9.55
N ASP A 633 24.35 11.29 -10.31
CA ASP A 633 25.30 11.80 -11.28
C ASP A 633 26.49 12.46 -10.56
N GLN A 634 27.59 11.72 -10.48
CA GLN A 634 28.81 12.16 -9.80
C GLN A 634 29.45 13.39 -10.47
N ASN A 635 29.08 13.70 -11.71
CA ASN A 635 29.64 14.85 -12.46
C ASN A 635 28.87 16.14 -12.19
N LYS A 636 27.70 16.07 -11.56
CA LYS A 636 26.87 17.22 -11.19
C LYS A 636 26.99 17.63 -9.71
N GLN A 637 27.76 16.91 -8.92
CA GLN A 637 27.98 17.20 -7.50
C GLN A 637 28.85 18.42 -7.26
#